data_d6900e6e4267563c837d584ce35bc72c
#
_entry.id   d6900e6e4267563c837d584ce35bc72c
#
_cell.length_a   1.000
_cell.length_b   1.000
_cell.length_c   1.000
_cell.angle_alpha   90.00
_cell.angle_beta   90.00
_cell.angle_gamma   90.00
#
_symmetry.space_group_name_H-M   'P 1'
#
loop_
_entity.id
_entity.type
_entity.pdbx_description
1 polymer ?
#
loop_
_entity_poly.entity_id
_entity_poly.type
_entity_poly.pdbx_seq_one_letter_code
_entity_poly.pdbx_strand_id
1 'polypeptide(L)'
;MTASGIGPGARVRTTDGRMGVTVSLDGEVVEVMFPEGEEWINAADLVPARLSPTDELFEHCSTPFAEDDEGSGDRPPPGASGGHSARWDNASEFGLCQQANFLRHVLRFDPLAGLTNARIEPMPHQVSIVRTIIQKRQARMILADEVGLGKTIEAGLVLKELRARGLVERALIVCPASLQMQWQSELLTKFNESFEIIDGPAARYLGRGGDNPFSQRDLVICSLPLASKDARAEQIVEADWDFVVFDEAHRVRRWLPSPGRPKTTKAYELAESLEPHTPALLMLTATPMQLNPYELYSLIQIVEPGIFPSYETYLSRRRQLPKLNGLMRSLTGWNAIVDAEERDRVTSELGAFLQNDALVPSDLDQTDRREALIDELVNRHPLAGVLVRNRKSEIGGFMGREAVQHGVEMLEEERQLYTDIESYLRFTYSWARQDRSRNAIGFLMVNFFKMLTSSPAAIFESFGRRIEKLKERLQAPEAQKAVSFDEETLRDLGDEADLSEVLSAFEVEHLERDIAELELLHGRLANVHDSKLDEFLEVVENIRSTEPETKIVVFTGFKATQKYLADNLGRRGFAVSKFHGGLSLEDKERAIREFRDSSQILISTEAGGEGRNLQVASVLINYDLPWNPMKVEQRIGRLDRIGQKKRVRILNLFRYETVEERVHAVLNDRIRLFEESVGSLDAILGDLETEIENLFMAGDHENVATLEQSIEAQVAEARETERVMADLALDRSSFRRDQTNDLLGKEPLATHSDLRCFVSDALEHFGGTLQKHEDGGEVISLSPRLATQLELPSGQQHGVFDPQVALEREDLDFFALGNHWVDAVVEHAGNENRSTATVYSVPGGPALPQLEIIYEFRSSGRNPRGEVIVHRVGQELEVAESLLRKMPVFGQSVRLECPDWLREATSTSQARMRERLATFSEEVRKADEALREEDLKRNERITVYRRQRFVDRIEEHLAWIAQVEASGTDNQKKILPARKGRLKKDQDRLDRIDTESERERQKILSQASVPSSTTWSAALVVGQ
;
A
#
# COMPACT_ATOMS: atom_id res chain seq x y z
N MET A 1 30.37 32.65 -16.99
CA MET A 1 29.29 32.38 -16.05
C MET A 1 29.92 32.15 -14.69
N THR A 2 29.83 33.10 -13.81
CA THR A 2 30.32 32.99 -12.43
C THR A 2 29.39 32.05 -11.64
N ALA A 3 29.94 31.23 -10.78
CA ALA A 3 29.24 30.19 -10.01
C ALA A 3 28.13 30.71 -9.07
N SER A 4 27.87 32.02 -9.02
CA SER A 4 26.89 32.63 -8.08
C SER A 4 25.63 33.20 -8.76
N GLY A 5 25.51 33.22 -10.09
CA GLY A 5 24.33 33.81 -10.76
C GLY A 5 24.09 35.31 -10.56
N ILE A 6 25.06 36.04 -10.01
CA ILE A 6 24.96 37.46 -9.70
C ILE A 6 25.39 38.27 -10.95
N GLY A 7 24.50 39.11 -11.49
CA GLY A 7 24.76 39.97 -12.63
C GLY A 7 24.60 41.47 -12.26
N PRO A 8 24.99 42.41 -13.13
CA PRO A 8 24.77 43.83 -12.88
C PRO A 8 23.28 44.13 -12.66
N GLY A 9 22.95 44.98 -11.70
CA GLY A 9 21.59 45.29 -11.30
C GLY A 9 20.96 44.28 -10.29
N ALA A 10 21.67 43.20 -9.93
CA ALA A 10 21.16 42.24 -8.95
C ALA A 10 21.25 42.84 -7.53
N ARG A 11 20.22 42.66 -6.74
CA ARG A 11 20.30 42.96 -5.29
C ARG A 11 21.04 41.85 -4.58
N VAL A 12 21.89 42.26 -3.70
CA VAL A 12 22.74 41.34 -2.94
C VAL A 12 22.75 41.71 -1.46
N ARG A 13 22.94 40.71 -0.62
CA ARG A 13 23.20 40.90 0.80
C ARG A 13 24.61 40.44 1.09
N THR A 14 25.33 41.20 1.82
CA THR A 14 26.67 40.88 2.35
C THR A 14 26.54 39.92 3.55
N THR A 15 27.62 39.21 3.88
CA THR A 15 27.68 38.33 5.04
C THR A 15 27.46 39.04 6.38
N ASP A 16 27.71 40.34 6.45
CA ASP A 16 27.40 41.19 7.59
C ASP A 16 25.96 41.77 7.60
N GLY A 17 25.13 41.38 6.57
CA GLY A 17 23.72 41.71 6.52
C GLY A 17 23.36 42.99 5.78
N ARG A 18 24.32 43.75 5.21
CA ARG A 18 24.05 44.96 4.44
C ARG A 18 23.42 44.61 3.08
N MET A 19 22.49 45.41 2.64
CA MET A 19 21.79 45.29 1.38
C MET A 19 22.30 46.26 0.35
N GLY A 20 22.65 45.84 -0.86
CA GLY A 20 23.12 46.66 -1.94
C GLY A 20 22.69 46.18 -3.31
N VAL A 21 22.99 46.95 -4.35
CA VAL A 21 22.71 46.62 -5.75
C VAL A 21 24.03 46.53 -6.51
N THR A 22 24.22 45.42 -7.25
CA THR A 22 25.42 45.23 -8.06
C THR A 22 25.47 46.21 -9.23
N VAL A 23 26.57 46.92 -9.38
CA VAL A 23 26.79 47.90 -10.44
C VAL A 23 27.58 47.31 -11.59
N SER A 24 28.69 46.71 -11.27
CA SER A 24 29.57 46.08 -12.25
C SER A 24 30.27 44.81 -11.70
N LEU A 25 30.79 43.97 -12.60
CA LEU A 25 31.56 42.76 -12.25
C LEU A 25 32.95 42.85 -12.87
N ASP A 26 33.97 42.64 -12.08
CA ASP A 26 35.35 42.47 -12.55
C ASP A 26 35.99 41.22 -11.92
N GLY A 27 35.94 40.12 -12.70
CA GLY A 27 36.46 38.82 -12.26
C GLY A 27 35.65 38.20 -11.10
N GLU A 28 36.27 38.04 -9.94
CA GLU A 28 35.63 37.53 -8.74
C GLU A 28 35.10 38.61 -7.80
N VAL A 29 35.22 39.87 -8.18
CA VAL A 29 34.79 41.03 -7.36
C VAL A 29 33.65 41.75 -8.02
N VAL A 30 32.70 42.16 -7.20
CA VAL A 30 31.48 42.81 -7.63
C VAL A 30 31.43 44.18 -6.99
N GLU A 31 31.21 45.18 -7.82
CA GLU A 31 30.93 46.53 -7.34
C GLU A 31 29.47 46.61 -6.88
N VAL A 32 29.28 46.92 -5.61
CA VAL A 32 27.95 46.97 -4.98
C VAL A 32 27.70 48.39 -4.47
N MET A 33 26.58 48.95 -4.92
CA MET A 33 26.09 50.24 -4.42
C MET A 33 25.23 49.99 -3.17
N PHE A 34 25.64 50.59 -2.07
CA PHE A 34 24.89 50.67 -0.82
C PHE A 34 24.31 52.07 -0.62
N PRO A 35 23.36 52.27 0.29
CA PRO A 35 22.83 53.59 0.62
C PRO A 35 23.89 54.60 1.03
N GLU A 36 25.03 54.09 1.53
CA GLU A 36 26.14 54.84 2.11
C GLU A 36 27.27 55.11 1.09
N GLY A 37 27.28 54.47 -0.08
CA GLY A 37 28.29 54.56 -1.14
C GLY A 37 28.57 53.25 -1.85
N GLU A 38 29.50 53.26 -2.79
CA GLU A 38 29.91 52.11 -3.59
C GLU A 38 31.08 51.38 -2.94
N GLU A 39 31.01 50.03 -2.87
CA GLU A 39 32.09 49.19 -2.37
C GLU A 39 32.31 47.98 -3.31
N TRP A 40 33.58 47.57 -3.47
CA TRP A 40 33.95 46.34 -4.17
C TRP A 40 34.01 45.15 -3.19
N ILE A 41 33.18 44.14 -3.43
CA ILE A 41 33.02 42.98 -2.55
C ILE A 41 33.26 41.71 -3.34
N ASN A 42 33.87 40.70 -2.75
CA ASN A 42 34.04 39.42 -3.39
C ASN A 42 32.69 38.74 -3.64
N ALA A 43 32.49 38.23 -4.83
CA ALA A 43 31.22 37.53 -5.19
C ALA A 43 30.85 36.38 -4.27
N ALA A 44 31.86 35.75 -3.63
CA ALA A 44 31.65 34.68 -2.64
C ALA A 44 31.04 35.20 -1.31
N ASP A 45 31.20 36.49 -1.00
CA ASP A 45 30.65 37.11 0.21
C ASP A 45 29.26 37.75 -0.04
N LEU A 46 28.73 37.61 -1.23
CA LEU A 46 27.44 38.15 -1.63
C LEU A 46 26.41 37.02 -1.83
N VAL A 47 25.25 37.20 -1.22
CA VAL A 47 24.10 36.34 -1.43
C VAL A 47 23.04 37.15 -2.21
N PRO A 48 22.45 36.63 -3.31
CA PRO A 48 21.32 37.26 -3.97
C PRO A 48 20.23 37.56 -2.95
N ALA A 49 19.86 38.86 -2.82
CA ALA A 49 18.85 39.30 -1.87
C ALA A 49 17.55 39.60 -2.62
N ARG A 50 16.49 38.91 -2.23
CA ARG A 50 15.14 39.23 -2.69
C ARG A 50 14.53 40.28 -1.77
N LEU A 51 13.76 41.18 -2.34
CA LEU A 51 12.89 42.05 -1.56
C LEU A 51 11.80 41.19 -0.89
N SER A 52 11.37 41.62 0.28
CA SER A 52 10.10 41.12 0.79
C SER A 52 8.96 41.58 -0.13
N PRO A 53 7.85 40.83 -0.23
CA PRO A 53 6.70 41.21 -1.05
C PRO A 53 6.19 42.63 -0.74
N THR A 54 6.30 43.06 0.51
CA THR A 54 5.93 44.43 0.92
C THR A 54 6.92 45.48 0.43
N ASP A 55 8.23 45.18 0.44
CA ASP A 55 9.24 46.10 -0.10
C ASP A 55 9.11 46.19 -1.63
N GLU A 56 8.82 45.05 -2.28
CA GLU A 56 8.52 44.98 -3.70
C GLU A 56 7.33 45.85 -4.06
N LEU A 57 6.24 45.80 -3.27
CA LEU A 57 5.06 46.65 -3.47
C LEU A 57 5.40 48.15 -3.31
N PHE A 58 6.24 48.55 -2.36
CA PHE A 58 6.70 49.92 -2.21
C PHE A 58 7.49 50.40 -3.42
N GLU A 59 8.40 49.58 -3.94
CA GLU A 59 9.13 49.93 -5.18
C GLU A 59 8.16 50.11 -6.36
N HIS A 60 7.20 49.17 -6.52
CA HIS A 60 6.23 49.25 -7.58
C HIS A 60 5.44 50.57 -7.58
N CYS A 61 4.98 50.99 -6.41
CA CYS A 61 4.23 52.22 -6.27
C CYS A 61 5.11 53.53 -6.31
N SER A 62 6.42 53.36 -6.07
CA SER A 62 7.34 54.55 -5.95
C SER A 62 8.15 54.81 -7.21
N THR A 63 8.12 53.89 -8.21
CA THR A 63 8.88 54.09 -9.46
C THR A 63 8.23 55.17 -10.31
N PRO A 64 8.96 56.24 -10.69
CA PRO A 64 8.41 57.32 -11.54
C PRO A 64 7.95 56.74 -12.88
N PHE A 65 6.85 57.29 -13.39
CA PHE A 65 6.38 56.98 -14.74
C PHE A 65 7.42 57.43 -15.75
N ALA A 66 8.01 56.48 -16.50
CA ALA A 66 8.63 56.85 -17.75
C ALA A 66 7.51 57.34 -18.69
N GLU A 67 7.60 58.56 -19.18
CA GLU A 67 6.69 59.09 -20.23
C GLU A 67 6.75 58.09 -21.40
N ASP A 68 5.61 57.45 -21.69
CA ASP A 68 5.49 56.56 -22.84
C ASP A 68 5.78 57.33 -24.10
N ASP A 69 6.88 57.00 -24.76
CA ASP A 69 7.18 57.44 -26.14
C ASP A 69 6.18 56.67 -27.04
N GLU A 70 5.05 57.31 -27.34
CA GLU A 70 4.06 56.85 -28.31
C GLU A 70 4.71 56.82 -29.71
N GLY A 71 5.42 55.72 -30.03
CA GLY A 71 5.89 55.67 -31.39
C GLY A 71 6.98 54.65 -31.81
N SER A 72 7.13 53.51 -31.19
CA SER A 72 7.92 52.45 -31.85
C SER A 72 7.35 51.06 -31.56
N GLY A 73 6.77 50.48 -32.60
CA GLY A 73 6.13 49.18 -32.62
C GLY A 73 7.10 47.98 -32.63
N ASP A 74 8.13 47.98 -31.82
CA ASP A 74 9.01 46.83 -31.65
C ASP A 74 9.01 46.36 -30.18
N ARG A 75 8.14 45.45 -29.87
CA ARG A 75 8.25 44.68 -28.62
C ARG A 75 9.53 43.82 -28.70
N PRO A 76 10.49 43.97 -27.77
CA PRO A 76 11.60 43.02 -27.70
C PRO A 76 11.10 41.59 -27.46
N PRO A 77 11.73 40.59 -28.06
CA PRO A 77 11.33 39.19 -27.88
C PRO A 77 11.46 38.79 -26.39
N PRO A 78 10.53 38.03 -25.84
CA PRO A 78 10.61 37.56 -24.48
C PRO A 78 11.85 36.65 -24.34
N GLY A 79 12.84 37.08 -23.58
CA GLY A 79 14.11 36.39 -23.33
C GLY A 79 15.37 37.25 -23.38
N ALA A 80 15.26 38.54 -23.66
CA ALA A 80 16.39 39.47 -23.52
C ALA A 80 16.56 39.84 -22.03
N SER A 81 17.66 39.44 -21.49
CA SER A 81 18.15 39.84 -20.14
C SER A 81 18.35 41.37 -20.12
N GLY A 82 17.36 42.11 -19.71
CA GLY A 82 17.44 43.54 -19.61
C GLY A 82 16.30 44.11 -18.78
N GLY A 83 16.59 44.55 -17.59
CA GLY A 83 15.83 45.53 -16.85
C GLY A 83 14.58 45.03 -16.11
N HIS A 84 14.53 45.23 -14.84
CA HIS A 84 13.46 44.90 -13.88
C HIS A 84 12.06 45.49 -14.18
N SER A 85 11.86 46.31 -15.23
CA SER A 85 10.61 46.94 -15.58
C SER A 85 9.56 46.04 -16.22
N ALA A 86 9.94 44.84 -16.70
CA ALA A 86 9.01 43.92 -17.37
C ALA A 86 8.29 42.95 -16.43
N ARG A 87 8.61 42.92 -15.15
CA ARG A 87 8.08 41.96 -14.16
C ARG A 87 6.73 42.37 -13.52
N TRP A 88 6.34 43.59 -13.64
CA TRP A 88 5.32 44.22 -12.79
C TRP A 88 3.90 44.30 -13.37
N ASP A 89 3.72 43.97 -14.65
CA ASP A 89 2.50 44.30 -15.34
C ASP A 89 1.44 43.23 -15.46
N ASN A 90 1.58 42.07 -14.76
CA ASN A 90 0.63 40.99 -14.98
C ASN A 90 -0.05 40.48 -13.70
N ALA A 91 -1.20 41.10 -13.35
CA ALA A 91 -2.06 40.65 -12.27
C ALA A 91 -2.49 39.17 -12.42
N SER A 92 -2.60 38.69 -13.67
CA SER A 92 -2.92 37.29 -13.98
C SER A 92 -1.80 36.36 -13.53
N GLU A 93 -0.54 36.72 -13.82
CA GLU A 93 0.62 35.93 -13.41
C GLU A 93 0.77 35.91 -11.89
N PHE A 94 0.54 37.05 -11.24
CA PHE A 94 0.50 37.13 -9.78
C PHE A 94 -0.59 36.23 -9.20
N GLY A 95 -1.80 36.29 -9.73
CA GLY A 95 -2.92 35.46 -9.31
C GLY A 95 -2.63 33.96 -9.42
N LEU A 96 -2.08 33.51 -10.56
CA LEU A 96 -1.68 32.13 -10.80
C LEU A 96 -0.58 31.68 -9.82
N CYS A 97 0.40 32.57 -9.54
CA CYS A 97 1.45 32.25 -8.56
C CYS A 97 0.87 32.03 -7.15
N GLN A 98 -0.08 32.88 -6.70
CA GLN A 98 -0.72 32.73 -5.41
C GLN A 98 -1.58 31.44 -5.32
N GLN A 99 -2.32 31.14 -6.37
CA GLN A 99 -3.11 29.90 -6.46
C GLN A 99 -2.21 28.66 -6.45
N ALA A 100 -1.10 28.66 -7.19
CA ALA A 100 -0.12 27.59 -7.18
C ALA A 100 0.49 27.38 -5.79
N ASN A 101 0.87 28.46 -5.10
CA ASN A 101 1.38 28.38 -3.73
C ASN A 101 0.33 27.80 -2.76
N PHE A 102 -0.94 28.17 -2.92
CA PHE A 102 -2.02 27.62 -2.13
C PHE A 102 -2.26 26.13 -2.41
N LEU A 103 -2.21 25.70 -3.68
CA LEU A 103 -2.30 24.26 -4.04
C LEU A 103 -1.15 23.46 -3.43
N ARG A 104 0.07 23.98 -3.42
CA ARG A 104 1.21 23.36 -2.72
C ARG A 104 0.98 23.28 -1.22
N HIS A 105 0.42 24.33 -0.62
CA HIS A 105 0.05 24.34 0.79
C HIS A 105 -1.01 23.27 1.09
N VAL A 106 -2.08 23.19 0.28
CA VAL A 106 -3.15 22.19 0.41
C VAL A 106 -2.56 20.78 0.34
N LEU A 107 -1.74 20.48 -0.66
CA LEU A 107 -1.13 19.17 -0.79
C LEU A 107 -0.34 18.75 0.47
N ARG A 108 0.31 19.70 1.13
CA ARG A 108 1.19 19.45 2.28
C ARG A 108 0.46 19.40 3.62
N PHE A 109 -0.59 20.20 3.80
CA PHE A 109 -1.19 20.45 5.11
C PHE A 109 -2.68 20.07 5.23
N ASP A 110 -3.38 19.85 4.10
CA ASP A 110 -4.74 19.34 4.15
C ASP A 110 -4.73 17.86 4.57
N PRO A 111 -5.41 17.51 5.68
CA PRO A 111 -5.46 16.13 6.15
C PRO A 111 -6.19 15.16 5.20
N LEU A 112 -6.87 15.67 4.18
CA LEU A 112 -7.57 14.89 3.17
C LEU A 112 -6.83 14.86 1.81
N ALA A 113 -5.66 15.50 1.69
CA ALA A 113 -4.95 15.63 0.42
C ALA A 113 -4.64 14.28 -0.23
N GLY A 114 -4.21 13.29 0.54
CA GLY A 114 -3.95 11.95 0.03
C GLY A 114 -5.20 11.22 -0.45
N LEU A 115 -6.35 11.45 0.20
CA LEU A 115 -7.65 10.85 -0.14
C LEU A 115 -8.26 11.50 -1.39
N THR A 116 -8.31 12.82 -1.43
CA THR A 116 -8.94 13.56 -2.53
C THR A 116 -8.17 13.41 -3.84
N ASN A 117 -6.87 13.19 -3.78
CA ASN A 117 -6.01 13.04 -4.95
C ASN A 117 -5.71 11.56 -5.32
N ALA A 118 -6.46 10.62 -4.78
CA ALA A 118 -6.42 9.21 -5.13
C ALA A 118 -7.65 8.82 -5.96
N ARG A 119 -7.44 7.96 -6.96
CA ARG A 119 -8.50 7.41 -7.83
C ARG A 119 -9.21 6.24 -7.14
N ILE A 120 -9.87 6.54 -6.05
CA ILE A 120 -10.57 5.58 -5.22
C ILE A 120 -11.88 6.17 -4.68
N GLU A 121 -12.83 5.32 -4.34
CA GLU A 121 -13.95 5.68 -3.48
C GLU A 121 -13.54 5.38 -2.03
N PRO A 122 -13.26 6.40 -1.20
CA PRO A 122 -12.70 6.18 0.13
C PRO A 122 -13.75 5.60 1.07
N MET A 123 -13.41 4.50 1.72
CA MET A 123 -14.26 3.87 2.73
C MET A 123 -13.95 4.39 4.13
N PRO A 124 -14.95 4.49 5.04
CA PRO A 124 -14.75 5.02 6.39
C PRO A 124 -13.62 4.34 7.18
N HIS A 125 -13.47 3.02 7.08
CA HIS A 125 -12.40 2.28 7.75
C HIS A 125 -11.01 2.66 7.21
N GLN A 126 -10.85 2.83 5.89
CA GLN A 126 -9.60 3.24 5.26
C GLN A 126 -9.19 4.64 5.71
N VAL A 127 -10.14 5.58 5.74
CA VAL A 127 -9.92 6.96 6.25
C VAL A 127 -9.48 6.94 7.72
N SER A 128 -10.12 6.11 8.54
CA SER A 128 -9.78 5.96 9.97
C SER A 128 -8.36 5.42 10.17
N ILE A 129 -7.92 4.46 9.34
CA ILE A 129 -6.56 3.91 9.37
C ILE A 129 -5.54 4.98 9.01
N VAL A 130 -5.74 5.67 7.88
CA VAL A 130 -4.85 6.75 7.43
C VAL A 130 -4.70 7.81 8.51
N ARG A 131 -5.82 8.32 9.04
CA ARG A 131 -5.82 9.30 10.14
C ARG A 131 -5.02 8.81 11.36
N THR A 132 -5.22 7.56 11.76
CA THR A 132 -4.53 6.97 12.90
C THR A 132 -3.01 6.90 12.69
N ILE A 133 -2.58 6.54 11.48
CA ILE A 133 -1.17 6.40 11.14
C ILE A 133 -0.49 7.77 11.04
N ILE A 134 -1.16 8.75 10.43
CA ILE A 134 -0.61 10.09 10.25
C ILE A 134 -0.40 10.82 11.60
N GLN A 135 -1.27 10.58 12.56
CA GLN A 135 -1.16 11.18 13.91
C GLN A 135 0.02 10.63 14.70
N LYS A 136 0.62 9.51 14.27
CA LYS A 136 1.78 8.93 14.93
C LYS A 136 3.08 9.49 14.36
N ARG A 137 4.07 9.62 15.22
CA ARG A 137 5.40 9.98 14.79
C ARG A 137 6.04 8.95 13.87
N GLN A 138 5.81 7.67 14.13
CA GLN A 138 6.25 6.57 13.28
C GLN A 138 5.01 5.83 12.76
N ALA A 139 4.88 5.81 11.44
CA ALA A 139 3.77 5.18 10.74
C ALA A 139 3.97 3.65 10.70
N ARG A 140 3.83 2.98 11.85
CA ARG A 140 4.04 1.53 11.98
C ARG A 140 2.78 0.84 12.43
N MET A 141 2.36 -0.18 11.67
CA MET A 141 1.12 -0.90 11.94
C MET A 141 1.05 -2.26 11.25
N ILE A 142 0.32 -3.18 11.86
CA ILE A 142 -0.15 -4.42 11.23
C ILE A 142 -1.57 -4.16 10.74
N LEU A 143 -1.78 -4.23 9.43
CA LEU A 143 -3.09 -4.15 8.78
C LEU A 143 -3.58 -5.57 8.52
N ALA A 144 -4.58 -5.98 9.29
CA ALA A 144 -5.06 -7.36 9.36
C ALA A 144 -6.52 -7.50 8.87
N ASP A 145 -6.94 -6.62 7.98
CA ASP A 145 -8.28 -6.58 7.41
C ASP A 145 -8.60 -7.82 6.60
N GLU A 146 -9.87 -8.24 6.59
CA GLU A 146 -10.35 -9.37 5.81
C GLU A 146 -10.03 -9.23 4.31
N VAL A 147 -9.98 -10.38 3.62
CA VAL A 147 -9.78 -10.40 2.15
C VAL A 147 -10.87 -9.58 1.47
N GLY A 148 -10.47 -8.70 0.56
CA GLY A 148 -11.40 -7.86 -0.21
C GLY A 148 -11.73 -6.50 0.42
N LEU A 149 -11.22 -6.16 1.62
CA LEU A 149 -11.41 -4.85 2.24
C LEU A 149 -10.43 -3.77 1.75
N GLY A 150 -9.44 -4.14 0.95
CA GLY A 150 -8.57 -3.18 0.26
C GLY A 150 -7.29 -2.82 1.01
N LYS A 151 -6.62 -3.76 1.67
CA LYS A 151 -5.31 -3.53 2.35
C LYS A 151 -4.27 -2.83 1.47
N THR A 152 -4.19 -3.17 0.18
CA THR A 152 -3.33 -2.48 -0.79
C THR A 152 -3.70 -1.01 -0.92
N ILE A 153 -5.01 -0.69 -0.91
CA ILE A 153 -5.52 0.67 -0.95
C ILE A 153 -5.14 1.43 0.33
N GLU A 154 -5.29 0.81 1.49
CA GLU A 154 -4.90 1.39 2.77
C GLU A 154 -3.41 1.74 2.80
N ALA A 155 -2.55 0.82 2.39
CA ALA A 155 -1.12 1.06 2.31
C ALA A 155 -0.77 2.15 1.27
N GLY A 156 -1.44 2.15 0.11
CA GLY A 156 -1.30 3.17 -0.92
C GLY A 156 -1.72 4.56 -0.44
N LEU A 157 -2.83 4.66 0.30
CA LEU A 157 -3.29 5.91 0.92
C LEU A 157 -2.29 6.44 1.95
N VAL A 158 -1.78 5.56 2.82
CA VAL A 158 -0.75 5.94 3.81
C VAL A 158 0.51 6.45 3.10
N LEU A 159 0.97 5.75 2.07
CA LEU A 159 2.12 6.17 1.27
C LEU A 159 1.87 7.53 0.64
N LYS A 160 0.73 7.72 -0.05
CA LYS A 160 0.36 8.97 -0.73
C LYS A 160 0.35 10.15 0.25
N GLU A 161 -0.24 9.95 1.43
CA GLU A 161 -0.31 10.98 2.46
C GLU A 161 1.07 11.33 3.03
N LEU A 162 1.91 10.33 3.32
CA LEU A 162 3.27 10.56 3.84
C LEU A 162 4.15 11.24 2.80
N ARG A 163 4.01 10.90 1.52
CA ARG A 163 4.73 11.56 0.42
C ARG A 163 4.25 13.00 0.22
N ALA A 164 2.95 13.25 0.23
CA ALA A 164 2.38 14.60 0.14
C ALA A 164 2.94 15.54 1.23
N ARG A 165 3.18 14.99 2.43
CA ARG A 165 3.79 15.72 3.56
C ARG A 165 5.31 15.84 3.48
N GLY A 166 5.97 15.23 2.49
CA GLY A 166 7.42 15.19 2.35
C GLY A 166 8.13 14.38 3.44
N LEU A 167 7.44 13.36 4.01
CA LEU A 167 7.97 12.47 5.04
C LEU A 167 8.53 11.16 4.46
N VAL A 168 8.22 10.86 3.20
CA VAL A 168 8.66 9.66 2.48
C VAL A 168 9.15 10.07 1.10
N GLU A 169 10.43 9.87 0.86
CA GLU A 169 11.07 9.96 -0.46
C GLU A 169 11.31 8.56 -1.02
N ARG A 170 11.81 7.65 -0.18
CA ARG A 170 12.20 6.29 -0.57
C ARG A 170 11.28 5.24 0.04
N ALA A 171 10.67 4.41 -0.83
CA ALA A 171 9.74 3.38 -0.41
C ALA A 171 10.06 2.01 -1.01
N LEU A 172 9.96 0.96 -0.19
CA LEU A 172 10.13 -0.43 -0.57
C LEU A 172 8.87 -1.24 -0.29
N ILE A 173 8.39 -1.97 -1.28
CA ILE A 173 7.31 -2.94 -1.13
C ILE A 173 7.86 -4.35 -1.35
N VAL A 174 7.77 -5.18 -0.32
CA VAL A 174 8.17 -6.59 -0.35
C VAL A 174 6.89 -7.44 -0.36
N CYS A 175 6.64 -8.11 -1.47
CA CYS A 175 5.40 -8.87 -1.69
C CYS A 175 5.68 -10.24 -2.32
N PRO A 176 4.69 -11.15 -2.42
CA PRO A 176 4.78 -12.35 -3.26
C PRO A 176 5.12 -12.00 -4.71
N ALA A 177 5.90 -12.86 -5.38
CA ALA A 177 6.31 -12.60 -6.76
C ALA A 177 5.12 -12.44 -7.73
N SER A 178 4.03 -13.14 -7.49
CA SER A 178 2.78 -13.04 -8.26
C SER A 178 2.06 -11.69 -8.12
N LEU A 179 2.29 -10.96 -7.03
CA LEU A 179 1.62 -9.69 -6.73
C LEU A 179 2.41 -8.43 -7.14
N GLN A 180 3.69 -8.57 -7.55
CA GLN A 180 4.54 -7.41 -7.88
C GLN A 180 3.91 -6.49 -8.94
N MET A 181 3.38 -7.08 -10.01
CA MET A 181 2.75 -6.33 -11.11
C MET A 181 1.44 -5.67 -10.69
N GLN A 182 0.67 -6.35 -9.82
CA GLN A 182 -0.55 -5.77 -9.25
C GLN A 182 -0.22 -4.53 -8.42
N TRP A 183 0.75 -4.63 -7.51
CA TRP A 183 1.20 -3.50 -6.70
C TRP A 183 1.63 -2.33 -7.60
N GLN A 184 2.45 -2.59 -8.62
CA GLN A 184 2.90 -1.56 -9.55
C GLN A 184 1.73 -0.90 -10.28
N SER A 185 0.81 -1.70 -10.81
CA SER A 185 -0.38 -1.20 -11.53
C SER A 185 -1.32 -0.42 -10.61
N GLU A 186 -1.64 -0.92 -9.41
CA GLU A 186 -2.53 -0.24 -8.48
C GLU A 186 -1.95 1.08 -7.96
N LEU A 187 -0.65 1.12 -7.66
CA LEU A 187 0.02 2.34 -7.22
C LEU A 187 0.04 3.40 -8.32
N LEU A 188 0.31 2.99 -9.56
CA LEU A 188 0.31 3.90 -10.69
C LEU A 188 -1.10 4.41 -11.00
N THR A 189 -2.08 3.52 -11.16
CA THR A 189 -3.41 3.89 -11.64
C THR A 189 -4.27 4.58 -10.59
N LYS A 190 -4.12 4.20 -9.31
CA LYS A 190 -4.96 4.74 -8.22
C LYS A 190 -4.32 5.89 -7.46
N PHE A 191 -2.99 5.93 -7.40
CA PHE A 191 -2.26 6.90 -6.57
C PHE A 191 -1.30 7.80 -7.35
N ASN A 192 -1.13 7.58 -8.66
CA ASN A 192 -0.12 8.26 -9.49
C ASN A 192 1.31 8.08 -8.95
N GLU A 193 1.62 6.88 -8.37
CA GLU A 193 2.94 6.57 -7.84
C GLU A 193 3.64 5.53 -8.71
N SER A 194 4.77 5.91 -9.33
CA SER A 194 5.51 5.06 -10.26
C SER A 194 6.59 4.26 -9.55
N PHE A 195 6.34 2.99 -9.30
CA PHE A 195 7.30 2.05 -8.70
C PHE A 195 8.01 1.20 -9.75
N GLU A 196 9.29 0.92 -9.52
CA GLU A 196 10.07 0.01 -10.35
C GLU A 196 10.18 -1.37 -9.70
N ILE A 197 10.00 -2.44 -10.50
CA ILE A 197 10.19 -3.81 -10.01
C ILE A 197 11.66 -4.17 -10.15
N ILE A 198 12.31 -4.46 -9.02
CA ILE A 198 13.67 -5.01 -9.02
C ILE A 198 13.55 -6.53 -8.82
N ASP A 199 13.63 -7.25 -9.94
CA ASP A 199 13.73 -8.70 -9.98
C ASP A 199 15.18 -9.19 -10.06
N GLY A 200 15.41 -10.50 -10.23
CA GLY A 200 16.75 -11.08 -10.32
C GLY A 200 17.59 -10.55 -11.47
N PRO A 201 17.07 -10.45 -12.72
CA PRO A 201 17.70 -9.79 -13.85
C PRO A 201 17.99 -8.31 -13.62
N ALA A 202 17.02 -7.52 -13.18
CA ALA A 202 17.18 -6.09 -12.91
C ALA A 202 18.25 -5.83 -11.84
N ALA A 203 18.23 -6.59 -10.75
CA ALA A 203 19.23 -6.48 -9.68
C ALA A 203 20.66 -6.83 -10.17
N ARG A 204 20.80 -7.76 -11.12
CA ARG A 204 22.10 -8.04 -11.74
C ARG A 204 22.55 -6.95 -12.70
N TYR A 205 21.61 -6.36 -13.43
CA TYR A 205 21.89 -5.27 -14.37
C TYR A 205 22.36 -4.01 -13.63
N LEU A 206 21.58 -3.56 -12.65
CA LEU A 206 21.88 -2.38 -11.84
C LEU A 206 23.16 -2.55 -10.99
N GLY A 207 23.48 -3.76 -10.55
CA GLY A 207 24.69 -4.05 -9.77
C GLY A 207 25.96 -4.31 -10.57
N ARG A 208 25.98 -4.07 -11.90
CA ARG A 208 27.17 -4.37 -12.75
C ARG A 208 28.42 -3.56 -12.41
N GLY A 209 28.27 -2.37 -11.85
CA GLY A 209 29.38 -1.51 -11.41
C GLY A 209 29.90 -1.81 -10.00
N GLY A 210 29.32 -2.77 -9.29
CA GLY A 210 29.58 -2.99 -7.86
C GLY A 210 28.69 -2.15 -6.95
N ASP A 211 27.78 -1.34 -7.54
CA ASP A 211 26.86 -0.48 -6.81
C ASP A 211 25.70 -1.30 -6.22
N ASN A 212 25.11 -0.78 -5.15
CA ASN A 212 23.91 -1.37 -4.58
C ASN A 212 22.70 -1.10 -5.50
N PRO A 213 22.07 -2.13 -6.10
CA PRO A 213 20.96 -1.93 -7.03
C PRO A 213 19.73 -1.26 -6.38
N PHE A 214 19.56 -1.40 -5.08
CA PHE A 214 18.44 -0.83 -4.33
C PHE A 214 18.66 0.63 -3.95
N SER A 215 19.88 1.14 -3.99
CA SER A 215 20.18 2.56 -3.75
C SER A 215 19.99 3.45 -4.98
N GLN A 216 19.79 2.84 -6.17
CA GLN A 216 19.68 3.58 -7.44
C GLN A 216 18.22 3.98 -7.76
N ARG A 217 17.26 3.56 -6.96
CA ARG A 217 15.82 3.81 -7.18
C ARG A 217 15.16 4.15 -5.87
N ASP A 218 14.23 5.08 -5.91
CA ASP A 218 13.54 5.57 -4.72
C ASP A 218 12.27 4.79 -4.42
N LEU A 219 11.52 4.37 -5.44
CA LEU A 219 10.27 3.63 -5.30
C LEU A 219 10.44 2.22 -5.88
N VAL A 220 10.54 1.22 -5.02
CA VAL A 220 10.93 -0.14 -5.41
C VAL A 220 9.91 -1.18 -4.94
N ILE A 221 9.59 -2.12 -5.84
CA ILE A 221 8.88 -3.37 -5.53
C ILE A 221 9.84 -4.55 -5.69
N CYS A 222 9.93 -5.38 -4.67
CA CYS A 222 10.78 -6.57 -4.68
C CYS A 222 9.99 -7.80 -4.21
N SER A 223 10.29 -8.98 -4.79
CA SER A 223 9.67 -10.20 -4.30
C SER A 223 10.28 -10.68 -2.99
N LEU A 224 9.45 -11.23 -2.09
CA LEU A 224 9.90 -11.77 -0.80
C LEU A 224 10.99 -12.84 -0.94
N PRO A 225 10.91 -13.81 -1.89
CA PRO A 225 11.97 -14.78 -2.11
C PRO A 225 13.31 -14.15 -2.56
N LEU A 226 13.28 -13.06 -3.34
CA LEU A 226 14.50 -12.36 -3.74
C LEU A 226 15.07 -11.54 -2.58
N ALA A 227 14.24 -10.80 -1.88
CA ALA A 227 14.59 -9.95 -0.75
C ALA A 227 15.19 -10.75 0.42
N SER A 228 14.75 -12.00 0.61
CA SER A 228 15.19 -12.89 1.69
C SER A 228 16.52 -13.61 1.41
N LYS A 229 17.16 -13.42 0.24
CA LYS A 229 18.50 -13.95 -0.03
C LYS A 229 19.56 -13.13 0.70
N ASP A 230 20.47 -13.77 1.43
CA ASP A 230 21.41 -13.11 2.35
C ASP A 230 22.14 -11.89 1.73
N ALA A 231 22.71 -12.02 0.53
CA ALA A 231 23.39 -10.91 -0.16
C ALA A 231 22.42 -9.78 -0.58
N ARG A 232 21.16 -10.09 -0.89
CA ARG A 232 20.16 -9.09 -1.25
C ARG A 232 19.56 -8.42 -0.03
N ALA A 233 19.34 -9.17 1.04
CA ALA A 233 18.90 -8.63 2.32
C ALA A 233 19.89 -7.58 2.87
N GLU A 234 21.19 -7.86 2.81
CA GLU A 234 22.22 -6.88 3.20
C GLU A 234 22.12 -5.60 2.33
N GLN A 235 22.03 -5.71 1.01
CA GLN A 235 21.88 -4.57 0.10
C GLN A 235 20.60 -3.77 0.33
N ILE A 236 19.49 -4.43 0.63
CA ILE A 236 18.21 -3.78 0.94
C ILE A 236 18.32 -2.98 2.24
N VAL A 237 18.94 -3.54 3.28
CA VAL A 237 19.12 -2.84 4.57
C VAL A 237 20.04 -1.63 4.43
N GLU A 238 21.11 -1.74 3.61
CA GLU A 238 22.05 -0.65 3.35
C GLU A 238 21.47 0.50 2.51
N ALA A 239 20.35 0.27 1.82
CA ALA A 239 19.80 1.25 0.90
C ALA A 239 19.00 2.37 1.58
N ASP A 240 18.76 2.28 2.89
CA ASP A 240 17.95 3.21 3.70
C ASP A 240 16.56 3.53 3.12
N TRP A 241 15.51 3.18 3.84
CA TRP A 241 14.12 3.35 3.40
C TRP A 241 13.32 4.16 4.41
N ASP A 242 12.55 5.13 3.91
CA ASP A 242 11.61 5.90 4.74
C ASP A 242 10.34 5.09 5.03
N PHE A 243 9.90 4.27 4.05
CA PHE A 243 8.67 3.50 4.12
C PHE A 243 8.88 2.09 3.58
N VAL A 244 8.49 1.09 4.37
CA VAL A 244 8.55 -0.32 3.96
C VAL A 244 7.21 -1.00 4.18
N VAL A 245 6.77 -1.77 3.19
CA VAL A 245 5.58 -2.62 3.27
C VAL A 245 5.99 -4.08 3.10
N PHE A 246 5.56 -4.94 4.01
CA PHE A 246 5.57 -6.38 3.81
C PHE A 246 4.14 -6.86 3.54
N ASP A 247 3.89 -7.31 2.33
CA ASP A 247 2.62 -7.94 1.99
C ASP A 247 2.67 -9.44 2.26
N GLU A 248 1.52 -10.03 2.60
CA GLU A 248 1.39 -11.39 3.10
C GLU A 248 2.34 -11.67 4.28
N ALA A 249 2.29 -10.77 5.28
CA ALA A 249 3.19 -10.77 6.42
C ALA A 249 3.13 -12.05 7.28
N HIS A 250 2.15 -12.92 7.08
CA HIS A 250 2.12 -14.27 7.65
C HIS A 250 3.33 -15.13 7.21
N ARG A 251 4.05 -14.75 6.14
CA ARG A 251 5.31 -15.39 5.71
C ARG A 251 6.54 -14.89 6.49
N VAL A 252 6.42 -13.78 7.20
CA VAL A 252 7.45 -13.20 8.07
C VAL A 252 7.36 -13.86 9.45
N ARG A 253 7.79 -15.13 9.56
CA ARG A 253 7.50 -15.99 10.71
C ARG A 253 8.63 -16.13 11.69
N ARG A 254 8.28 -16.07 12.97
CA ARG A 254 9.07 -16.56 14.10
C ARG A 254 8.15 -17.34 15.02
N TRP A 255 8.40 -18.63 15.16
CA TRP A 255 7.52 -19.53 15.92
C TRP A 255 8.28 -20.33 16.96
N LEU A 256 7.56 -20.80 17.96
CA LEU A 256 8.11 -21.61 19.05
C LEU A 256 7.62 -23.07 18.89
N PRO A 257 8.46 -24.00 18.42
CA PRO A 257 8.12 -25.42 18.39
C PRO A 257 7.96 -25.97 19.83
N SER A 258 7.04 -26.91 20.03
CA SER A 258 6.83 -27.54 21.34
C SER A 258 7.35 -29.01 21.35
N PRO A 259 8.31 -29.41 22.21
CA PRO A 259 9.21 -28.53 22.97
C PRO A 259 10.35 -28.00 22.08
N GLY A 260 10.75 -26.77 22.24
CA GLY A 260 11.86 -26.25 21.43
C GLY A 260 12.20 -24.79 21.64
N ARG A 261 13.17 -24.34 20.86
CA ARG A 261 13.60 -22.93 20.80
C ARG A 261 12.91 -22.22 19.62
N PRO A 262 12.74 -20.89 19.69
CA PRO A 262 12.19 -20.14 18.58
C PRO A 262 12.96 -20.38 17.28
N LYS A 263 12.24 -20.57 16.18
CA LYS A 263 12.76 -20.62 14.82
C LYS A 263 12.31 -19.39 14.04
N THR A 264 13.11 -18.94 13.07
CA THR A 264 12.84 -17.77 12.24
C THR A 264 12.95 -18.13 10.77
N THR A 265 12.15 -17.43 9.94
CA THR A 265 12.35 -17.43 8.48
C THR A 265 13.36 -16.35 8.10
N LYS A 266 13.97 -16.45 6.92
CA LYS A 266 14.83 -15.41 6.34
C LYS A 266 14.08 -14.09 6.16
N ALA A 267 12.80 -14.14 5.84
CA ALA A 267 11.92 -12.97 5.74
C ALA A 267 11.80 -12.23 7.09
N TYR A 268 11.70 -12.99 8.18
CA TYR A 268 11.70 -12.39 9.52
C TYR A 268 13.03 -11.72 9.87
N GLU A 269 14.16 -12.37 9.54
CA GLU A 269 15.50 -11.81 9.76
C GLU A 269 15.69 -10.50 8.98
N LEU A 270 15.18 -10.42 7.73
CA LEU A 270 15.17 -9.19 6.94
C LEU A 270 14.33 -8.08 7.60
N ALA A 271 13.07 -8.37 7.96
CA ALA A 271 12.18 -7.41 8.58
C ALA A 271 12.73 -6.89 9.92
N GLU A 272 13.33 -7.78 10.72
CA GLU A 272 14.02 -7.43 11.97
C GLU A 272 15.24 -6.53 11.74
N SER A 273 15.95 -6.71 10.61
CA SER A 273 17.13 -5.89 10.27
C SER A 273 16.72 -4.52 9.72
N LEU A 274 15.60 -4.41 9.03
CA LEU A 274 15.04 -3.14 8.53
C LEU A 274 14.40 -2.29 9.64
N GLU A 275 13.86 -2.95 10.68
CA GLU A 275 13.09 -2.28 11.74
C GLU A 275 13.81 -1.05 12.34
N PRO A 276 15.11 -1.09 12.71
CA PRO A 276 15.77 0.05 13.33
C PRO A 276 15.93 1.27 12.43
N HIS A 277 15.96 1.07 11.12
CA HIS A 277 16.31 2.07 10.12
C HIS A 277 15.11 2.64 9.38
N THR A 278 13.92 2.02 9.52
CA THR A 278 12.71 2.38 8.77
C THR A 278 11.72 3.14 9.65
N PRO A 279 11.47 4.43 9.42
CA PRO A 279 10.48 5.22 10.19
C PRO A 279 9.04 4.73 10.01
N ALA A 280 8.65 4.33 8.79
CA ALA A 280 7.31 3.86 8.50
C ALA A 280 7.33 2.41 8.00
N LEU A 281 6.61 1.52 8.70
CA LEU A 281 6.60 0.08 8.44
C LEU A 281 5.18 -0.49 8.52
N LEU A 282 4.67 -1.01 7.43
CA LEU A 282 3.38 -1.68 7.37
C LEU A 282 3.56 -3.19 7.13
N MET A 283 2.84 -3.97 7.92
CA MET A 283 2.71 -5.42 7.76
C MET A 283 1.28 -5.74 7.34
N LEU A 284 1.09 -6.17 6.10
CA LEU A 284 -0.23 -6.50 5.56
C LEU A 284 -0.46 -8.00 5.64
N THR A 285 -1.54 -8.41 6.23
CA THR A 285 -1.94 -9.82 6.24
C THR A 285 -3.46 -9.95 6.30
N ALA A 286 -4.03 -10.82 5.49
CA ALA A 286 -5.43 -11.19 5.64
C ALA A 286 -5.62 -12.18 6.79
N THR A 287 -4.54 -12.79 7.23
CA THR A 287 -4.51 -13.97 8.09
C THR A 287 -3.61 -13.78 9.31
N PRO A 288 -3.90 -12.79 10.18
CA PRO A 288 -3.12 -12.61 11.41
C PRO A 288 -3.18 -13.81 12.34
N MET A 289 -4.03 -14.78 11.99
CA MET A 289 -4.40 -15.96 12.77
C MET A 289 -3.65 -17.25 12.37
N GLN A 290 -2.99 -17.27 11.19
CA GLN A 290 -2.01 -18.33 10.89
C GLN A 290 -0.89 -18.35 11.94
N LEU A 291 -0.80 -17.23 12.62
CA LEU A 291 0.22 -17.00 13.61
C LEU A 291 -0.25 -17.59 14.92
N ASN A 292 0.33 -18.66 15.32
CA ASN A 292 0.37 -19.07 16.72
C ASN A 292 0.56 -17.79 17.57
N PRO A 293 0.02 -17.70 18.80
CA PRO A 293 0.16 -16.51 19.65
C PRO A 293 1.59 -15.96 19.73
N TYR A 294 2.59 -16.83 19.60
CA TYR A 294 3.99 -16.44 19.58
C TYR A 294 4.40 -15.74 18.27
N GLU A 295 3.85 -16.16 17.16
CA GLU A 295 4.10 -15.52 15.85
C GLU A 295 3.53 -14.12 15.80
N LEU A 296 2.27 -13.91 16.22
CA LEU A 296 1.68 -12.59 16.33
C LEU A 296 2.46 -11.69 17.29
N TYR A 297 2.84 -12.21 18.46
CA TYR A 297 3.75 -11.52 19.38
C TYR A 297 5.03 -11.08 18.66
N SER A 298 5.60 -11.96 17.85
CA SER A 298 6.84 -11.69 17.12
C SER A 298 6.68 -10.60 16.06
N LEU A 299 5.56 -10.56 15.32
CA LEU A 299 5.25 -9.47 14.38
C LEU A 299 5.02 -8.14 15.10
N ILE A 300 4.31 -8.15 16.22
CA ILE A 300 4.12 -6.97 17.06
C ILE A 300 5.48 -6.41 17.49
N GLN A 301 6.46 -7.27 17.83
CA GLN A 301 7.80 -6.83 18.22
C GLN A 301 8.62 -6.21 17.06
N ILE A 302 8.29 -6.52 15.80
CA ILE A 302 8.90 -5.82 14.64
C ILE A 302 8.27 -4.43 14.49
N VAL A 303 6.93 -4.34 14.59
CA VAL A 303 6.22 -3.07 14.39
C VAL A 303 6.44 -2.12 15.57
N GLU A 304 6.34 -2.62 16.80
CA GLU A 304 6.50 -1.83 18.03
C GLU A 304 7.34 -2.59 19.07
N PRO A 305 8.67 -2.55 18.96
CA PRO A 305 9.57 -3.27 19.87
C PRO A 305 9.37 -2.87 21.32
N GLY A 306 9.34 -3.86 22.20
CA GLY A 306 9.27 -3.67 23.65
C GLY A 306 7.90 -3.26 24.21
N ILE A 307 6.84 -3.22 23.37
CA ILE A 307 5.45 -2.98 23.87
C ILE A 307 5.05 -4.06 24.89
N PHE A 308 5.50 -5.29 24.66
CA PHE A 308 5.43 -6.37 25.61
C PHE A 308 6.86 -6.84 25.96
N PRO A 309 7.32 -6.65 27.20
CA PRO A 309 8.68 -7.04 27.61
C PRO A 309 8.99 -8.52 27.41
N SER A 310 7.99 -9.40 27.57
CA SER A 310 8.10 -10.84 27.34
C SER A 310 6.84 -11.43 26.73
N TYR A 311 6.94 -12.66 26.25
CA TYR A 311 5.80 -13.41 25.73
C TYR A 311 4.76 -13.70 26.81
N GLU A 312 5.17 -13.95 28.04
CA GLU A 312 4.29 -14.16 29.21
C GLU A 312 3.49 -12.87 29.50
N THR A 313 4.15 -11.72 29.43
CA THR A 313 3.47 -10.41 29.58
C THR A 313 2.43 -10.20 28.48
N TYR A 314 2.75 -10.56 27.23
CA TYR A 314 1.78 -10.53 26.12
C TYR A 314 0.59 -11.43 26.41
N LEU A 315 0.79 -12.69 26.83
CA LEU A 315 -0.29 -13.63 27.16
C LEU A 315 -1.17 -13.12 28.32
N SER A 316 -0.54 -12.53 29.34
CA SER A 316 -1.26 -11.96 30.48
C SER A 316 -2.14 -10.78 30.06
N ARG A 317 -1.61 -9.85 29.28
CA ARG A 317 -2.36 -8.70 28.75
C ARG A 317 -3.46 -9.13 27.79
N ARG A 318 -3.16 -10.12 26.93
CA ARG A 318 -4.14 -10.70 26.01
C ARG A 318 -5.41 -11.17 26.72
N ARG A 319 -5.30 -11.79 27.90
CA ARG A 319 -6.46 -12.26 28.69
C ARG A 319 -7.35 -11.12 29.21
N GLN A 320 -6.86 -9.88 29.27
CA GLN A 320 -7.61 -8.72 29.76
C GLN A 320 -8.37 -7.98 28.64
N LEU A 321 -7.98 -8.17 27.37
CA LEU A 321 -8.53 -7.46 26.22
C LEU A 321 -10.03 -7.74 25.97
N PRO A 322 -10.54 -8.98 26.11
CA PRO A 322 -11.97 -9.25 25.94
C PRO A 322 -12.85 -8.38 26.85
N LYS A 323 -12.43 -8.16 28.10
CA LYS A 323 -13.16 -7.31 29.05
C LYS A 323 -13.16 -5.84 28.58
N LEU A 324 -12.01 -5.35 28.14
CA LEU A 324 -11.86 -3.98 27.62
C LEU A 324 -12.75 -3.73 26.40
N ASN A 325 -12.72 -4.66 25.43
CA ASN A 325 -13.55 -4.57 24.22
C ASN A 325 -15.05 -4.74 24.53
N GLY A 326 -15.39 -5.55 25.51
CA GLY A 326 -16.76 -5.66 26.02
C GLY A 326 -17.28 -4.32 26.54
N LEU A 327 -16.50 -3.63 27.39
CA LEU A 327 -16.84 -2.31 27.91
C LEU A 327 -17.00 -1.27 26.80
N MET A 328 -16.13 -1.28 25.80
CA MET A 328 -16.21 -0.35 24.66
C MET A 328 -17.48 -0.59 23.83
N ARG A 329 -17.82 -1.85 23.54
CA ARG A 329 -19.07 -2.20 22.85
C ARG A 329 -20.30 -1.75 23.63
N SER A 330 -20.32 -1.95 24.95
CA SER A 330 -21.42 -1.49 25.81
C SER A 330 -21.56 0.04 25.80
N LEU A 331 -20.46 0.78 25.80
CA LEU A 331 -20.47 2.25 25.69
C LEU A 331 -20.99 2.72 24.34
N THR A 332 -20.57 2.09 23.25
CA THR A 332 -21.05 2.42 21.90
C THR A 332 -22.54 2.11 21.76
N GLY A 333 -22.99 0.98 22.31
CA GLY A 333 -24.39 0.57 22.32
C GLY A 333 -25.23 1.12 23.50
N TRP A 334 -24.71 2.06 24.27
CA TRP A 334 -25.31 2.51 25.52
C TRP A 334 -26.78 2.89 25.42
N ASN A 335 -27.15 3.60 24.35
CA ASN A 335 -28.53 4.05 24.13
C ASN A 335 -29.49 2.88 23.83
N ALA A 336 -29.00 1.71 23.44
CA ALA A 336 -29.79 0.51 23.21
C ALA A 336 -29.98 -0.33 24.49
N ILE A 337 -29.23 -0.06 25.56
CA ILE A 337 -29.37 -0.74 26.85
C ILE A 337 -30.57 -0.14 27.60
N VAL A 338 -31.66 -0.87 27.67
CA VAL A 338 -32.90 -0.43 28.32
C VAL A 338 -32.93 -0.84 29.80
N ASP A 339 -32.24 -1.93 30.16
CA ASP A 339 -32.22 -2.47 31.52
C ASP A 339 -31.33 -1.63 32.45
N ALA A 340 -31.90 -1.16 33.55
CA ALA A 340 -31.20 -0.33 34.53
C ALA A 340 -30.12 -1.11 35.29
N GLU A 341 -30.36 -2.39 35.62
CA GLU A 341 -29.36 -3.23 36.28
C GLU A 341 -28.13 -3.47 35.38
N GLU A 342 -28.37 -3.61 34.10
CA GLU A 342 -27.26 -3.76 33.12
C GLU A 342 -26.49 -2.44 32.95
N ARG A 343 -27.15 -1.30 32.96
CA ARG A 343 -26.49 0.02 32.95
C ARG A 343 -25.63 0.23 34.20
N ASP A 344 -26.15 -0.11 35.38
CA ASP A 344 -25.40 -0.03 36.64
C ASP A 344 -24.18 -0.98 36.63
N ARG A 345 -24.36 -2.18 36.11
CA ARG A 345 -23.26 -3.15 35.97
C ARG A 345 -22.15 -2.63 35.06
N VAL A 346 -22.48 -2.18 33.85
CA VAL A 346 -21.51 -1.62 32.90
C VAL A 346 -20.78 -0.42 33.49
N THR A 347 -21.51 0.48 34.18
CA THR A 347 -20.91 1.67 34.79
C THR A 347 -19.97 1.29 35.95
N SER A 348 -20.34 0.32 36.77
CA SER A 348 -19.50 -0.18 37.86
C SER A 348 -18.23 -0.88 37.34
N GLU A 349 -18.37 -1.73 36.29
CA GLU A 349 -17.23 -2.41 35.66
C GLU A 349 -16.29 -1.43 34.98
N LEU A 350 -16.83 -0.37 34.38
CA LEU A 350 -16.05 0.71 33.77
C LEU A 350 -15.30 1.53 34.83
N GLY A 351 -16.00 1.91 35.91
CA GLY A 351 -15.41 2.60 37.07
C GLY A 351 -14.25 1.83 37.70
N ALA A 352 -14.45 0.53 37.92
CA ALA A 352 -13.38 -0.35 38.41
C ALA A 352 -12.20 -0.47 37.45
N PHE A 353 -12.46 -0.51 36.13
CA PHE A 353 -11.40 -0.59 35.11
C PHE A 353 -10.60 0.72 35.00
N LEU A 354 -11.28 1.86 35.04
CA LEU A 354 -10.68 3.19 34.97
C LEU A 354 -10.13 3.69 36.29
N GLN A 355 -10.39 2.97 37.41
CA GLN A 355 -10.08 3.39 38.78
C GLN A 355 -10.81 4.72 39.12
N ASN A 356 -12.06 4.83 38.69
CA ASN A 356 -12.91 5.98 38.91
C ASN A 356 -14.24 5.54 39.51
N ASP A 357 -14.28 5.42 40.84
CA ASP A 357 -15.45 4.98 41.61
C ASP A 357 -16.60 6.02 41.65
N ALA A 358 -16.37 7.23 41.13
CA ALA A 358 -17.36 8.30 41.09
C ALA A 358 -18.25 8.28 39.83
N LEU A 359 -18.02 7.33 38.90
CA LEU A 359 -18.76 7.23 37.65
C LEU A 359 -20.18 6.75 37.90
N VAL A 360 -21.17 7.44 37.34
CA VAL A 360 -22.61 7.10 37.47
C VAL A 360 -23.24 6.94 36.07
N PRO A 361 -24.35 6.15 35.93
CA PRO A 361 -24.97 5.94 34.62
C PRO A 361 -25.35 7.23 33.88
N SER A 362 -25.72 8.30 34.59
CA SER A 362 -26.04 9.59 34.01
C SER A 362 -24.85 10.28 33.30
N ASP A 363 -23.63 9.94 33.67
CA ASP A 363 -22.43 10.43 32.95
C ASP A 363 -22.34 9.78 31.57
N LEU A 364 -22.79 8.52 31.43
CA LEU A 364 -22.79 7.76 30.19
C LEU A 364 -23.96 8.12 29.25
N ASP A 365 -25.00 8.80 29.77
CA ASP A 365 -26.07 9.35 28.96
C ASP A 365 -25.61 10.58 28.14
N GLN A 366 -24.57 11.27 28.61
CA GLN A 366 -23.95 12.39 27.89
C GLN A 366 -23.01 11.88 26.78
N THR A 367 -23.31 12.24 25.54
CA THR A 367 -22.55 11.78 24.36
C THR A 367 -21.07 12.16 24.46
N ASP A 368 -20.77 13.44 24.73
CA ASP A 368 -19.39 13.94 24.82
C ASP A 368 -18.58 13.23 25.92
N ARG A 369 -19.23 12.96 27.06
CA ARG A 369 -18.57 12.25 28.15
C ARG A 369 -18.31 10.78 27.82
N ARG A 370 -19.24 10.15 27.14
CA ARG A 370 -19.12 8.77 26.69
C ARG A 370 -18.02 8.61 25.66
N GLU A 371 -17.94 9.54 24.69
CA GLU A 371 -16.87 9.57 23.71
C GLU A 371 -15.49 9.76 24.36
N ALA A 372 -15.35 10.67 25.32
CA ALA A 372 -14.12 10.86 26.06
C ALA A 372 -13.69 9.58 26.82
N LEU A 373 -14.63 8.83 27.37
CA LEU A 373 -14.36 7.56 28.05
C LEU A 373 -13.98 6.46 27.07
N ILE A 374 -14.59 6.41 25.89
CA ILE A 374 -14.19 5.49 24.80
C ILE A 374 -12.76 5.81 24.37
N ASP A 375 -12.42 7.07 24.16
CA ASP A 375 -11.06 7.49 23.81
C ASP A 375 -10.04 7.11 24.91
N GLU A 376 -10.41 7.23 26.18
CA GLU A 376 -9.56 6.79 27.28
C GLU A 376 -9.33 5.27 27.26
N LEU A 377 -10.38 4.48 27.01
CA LEU A 377 -10.27 3.02 26.88
C LEU A 377 -9.40 2.63 25.66
N VAL A 378 -9.59 3.29 24.51
CA VAL A 378 -8.77 3.10 23.30
C VAL A 378 -7.31 3.39 23.61
N ASN A 379 -7.01 4.46 24.31
CA ASN A 379 -5.63 4.82 24.67
C ASN A 379 -5.00 3.83 25.65
N ARG A 380 -5.81 3.18 26.49
CA ARG A 380 -5.33 2.10 27.40
C ARG A 380 -5.18 0.75 26.70
N HIS A 381 -5.72 0.59 25.50
CA HIS A 381 -5.63 -0.66 24.74
C HIS A 381 -4.24 -0.81 24.10
N PRO A 382 -3.40 -1.77 24.53
CA PRO A 382 -2.01 -1.82 24.12
C PRO A 382 -1.81 -2.07 22.62
N LEU A 383 -2.77 -2.73 21.97
CA LEU A 383 -2.69 -3.05 20.53
C LEU A 383 -3.42 -2.03 19.63
N ALA A 384 -4.18 -1.09 20.19
CA ALA A 384 -4.96 -0.12 19.42
C ALA A 384 -4.13 0.70 18.43
N GLY A 385 -2.84 0.90 18.75
CA GLY A 385 -1.91 1.61 17.90
C GLY A 385 -1.06 0.75 16.97
N VAL A 386 -1.13 -0.58 17.08
CA VAL A 386 -0.20 -1.51 16.42
C VAL A 386 -0.90 -2.46 15.47
N LEU A 387 -2.14 -2.84 15.80
CA LEU A 387 -2.94 -3.81 15.03
C LEU A 387 -4.30 -3.22 14.72
N VAL A 388 -4.67 -3.20 13.44
CA VAL A 388 -6.03 -2.89 12.98
C VAL A 388 -6.58 -4.10 12.25
N ARG A 389 -7.83 -4.42 12.51
CA ARG A 389 -8.58 -5.46 11.84
C ARG A 389 -10.02 -5.04 11.67
N ASN A 390 -10.47 -4.97 10.44
CA ASN A 390 -11.85 -4.72 10.09
C ASN A 390 -12.47 -5.98 9.46
N ARG A 391 -13.79 -6.15 9.63
CA ARG A 391 -14.55 -7.28 9.11
C ARG A 391 -15.62 -6.81 8.14
N LYS A 392 -15.89 -7.61 7.12
CA LYS A 392 -16.98 -7.36 6.15
C LYS A 392 -18.34 -7.22 6.85
N SER A 393 -18.58 -8.06 7.86
CA SER A 393 -19.83 -8.03 8.64
C SER A 393 -20.06 -6.73 9.42
N GLU A 394 -18.98 -6.03 9.80
CA GLU A 394 -19.01 -4.81 10.61
C GLU A 394 -19.08 -3.55 9.73
N ILE A 395 -18.39 -3.58 8.57
CA ILE A 395 -18.36 -2.45 7.63
C ILE A 395 -19.70 -2.32 6.88
N GLY A 396 -20.30 -3.46 6.50
CA GLY A 396 -21.50 -3.51 5.68
C GLY A 396 -21.25 -3.18 4.21
N GLY A 397 -22.32 -3.12 3.42
CA GLY A 397 -22.20 -2.80 1.97
C GLY A 397 -21.84 -4.00 1.08
N PHE A 398 -21.77 -5.22 1.62
CA PHE A 398 -21.58 -6.46 0.87
C PHE A 398 -22.92 -7.10 0.52
N MET A 399 -23.07 -7.54 -0.73
CA MET A 399 -24.32 -8.15 -1.23
C MET A 399 -24.52 -9.61 -0.78
N GLY A 400 -23.50 -10.19 -0.10
CA GLY A 400 -23.50 -11.58 0.35
C GLY A 400 -23.19 -12.59 -0.73
N ARG A 401 -23.10 -13.87 -0.32
CA ARG A 401 -22.71 -15.00 -1.15
C ARG A 401 -23.87 -15.98 -1.28
N GLU A 402 -23.89 -16.73 -2.37
CA GLU A 402 -24.80 -17.84 -2.60
C GLU A 402 -24.04 -19.00 -3.22
N ALA A 403 -23.96 -20.12 -2.49
CA ALA A 403 -23.30 -21.31 -2.98
C ALA A 403 -24.31 -22.27 -3.61
N VAL A 404 -23.97 -22.75 -4.80
CA VAL A 404 -24.72 -23.80 -5.50
C VAL A 404 -23.79 -24.97 -5.76
N GLN A 405 -24.25 -26.15 -5.40
CA GLN A 405 -23.50 -27.39 -5.53
C GLN A 405 -23.96 -28.14 -6.76
N HIS A 406 -23.04 -28.55 -7.62
CA HIS A 406 -23.30 -29.35 -8.81
C HIS A 406 -22.50 -30.67 -8.74
N GLY A 407 -23.08 -31.66 -8.10
CA GLY A 407 -22.54 -33.03 -8.08
C GLY A 407 -22.86 -33.74 -9.40
N VAL A 408 -21.86 -34.35 -10.01
CA VAL A 408 -21.93 -35.02 -11.30
C VAL A 408 -21.80 -36.52 -11.11
N GLU A 409 -22.72 -37.29 -11.66
CA GLU A 409 -22.63 -38.74 -11.68
C GLU A 409 -21.81 -39.20 -12.90
N MET A 410 -20.82 -40.04 -12.66
CA MET A 410 -19.99 -40.63 -13.70
C MET A 410 -20.71 -41.78 -14.38
N LEU A 411 -20.55 -41.91 -15.71
CA LEU A 411 -20.91 -43.12 -16.43
C LEU A 411 -20.04 -44.28 -15.94
N GLU A 412 -20.55 -45.53 -16.08
CA GLU A 412 -19.85 -46.71 -15.56
C GLU A 412 -18.44 -46.89 -16.12
N GLU A 413 -18.23 -46.61 -17.40
CA GLU A 413 -16.92 -46.67 -18.06
C GLU A 413 -15.95 -45.58 -17.52
N GLU A 414 -16.47 -44.40 -17.25
CA GLU A 414 -15.72 -43.28 -16.65
C GLU A 414 -15.33 -43.64 -15.20
N ARG A 415 -16.26 -44.16 -14.40
CA ARG A 415 -16.07 -44.58 -13.03
C ARG A 415 -14.99 -45.65 -12.93
N GLN A 416 -15.05 -46.68 -13.81
CA GLN A 416 -14.05 -47.73 -13.83
C GLN A 416 -12.66 -47.22 -14.18
N LEU A 417 -12.54 -46.34 -15.17
CA LEU A 417 -11.26 -45.73 -15.53
C LEU A 417 -10.70 -44.84 -14.41
N TYR A 418 -11.56 -44.07 -13.75
CA TYR A 418 -11.19 -43.23 -12.58
C TYR A 418 -10.62 -44.13 -11.47
N THR A 419 -11.29 -45.23 -11.12
CA THR A 419 -10.86 -46.17 -10.09
C THR A 419 -9.52 -46.83 -10.43
N ASP A 420 -9.32 -47.20 -11.70
CA ASP A 420 -8.05 -47.81 -12.14
C ASP A 420 -6.89 -46.82 -12.05
N ILE A 421 -7.08 -45.56 -12.48
CA ILE A 421 -6.06 -44.52 -12.36
C ILE A 421 -5.79 -44.20 -10.88
N GLU A 422 -6.83 -44.08 -10.07
CA GLU A 422 -6.71 -43.87 -8.62
C GLU A 422 -5.87 -44.95 -7.98
N SER A 423 -6.13 -46.18 -8.31
CA SER A 423 -5.39 -47.35 -7.78
C SER A 423 -3.90 -47.30 -8.15
N TYR A 424 -3.60 -46.96 -9.42
CA TYR A 424 -2.24 -46.76 -9.90
C TYR A 424 -1.52 -45.61 -9.12
N LEU A 425 -2.16 -44.49 -8.95
CA LEU A 425 -1.57 -43.32 -8.26
C LEU A 425 -1.32 -43.64 -6.77
N ARG A 426 -2.25 -44.29 -6.08
CA ARG A 426 -2.12 -44.68 -4.68
C ARG A 426 -1.00 -45.71 -4.47
N PHE A 427 -0.91 -46.71 -5.35
CA PHE A 427 0.16 -47.70 -5.29
C PHE A 427 1.53 -47.02 -5.46
N THR A 428 1.69 -46.19 -6.46
CA THR A 428 2.96 -45.48 -6.73
C THR A 428 3.34 -44.50 -5.61
N TYR A 429 2.36 -43.83 -5.00
CA TYR A 429 2.57 -42.96 -3.84
C TYR A 429 3.04 -43.73 -2.61
N SER A 430 2.40 -44.80 -2.28
CA SER A 430 2.76 -45.62 -1.12
C SER A 430 4.16 -46.22 -1.27
N TRP A 431 4.53 -46.65 -2.49
CA TRP A 431 5.88 -47.10 -2.81
C TRP A 431 6.91 -45.94 -2.66
N ALA A 432 6.60 -44.74 -3.11
CA ALA A 432 7.47 -43.60 -3.00
C ALA A 432 7.76 -43.19 -1.54
N ARG A 433 6.79 -43.29 -0.64
CA ARG A 433 6.96 -42.91 0.79
C ARG A 433 7.84 -43.87 1.60
N GLN A 434 8.15 -45.06 1.09
CA GLN A 434 9.03 -45.99 1.78
C GLN A 434 10.49 -45.55 1.84
N ASP A 435 10.88 -44.58 0.97
CA ASP A 435 12.25 -44.06 0.94
C ASP A 435 12.24 -42.53 0.77
N ARG A 436 12.92 -41.78 1.66
CA ARG A 436 13.02 -40.33 1.60
C ARG A 436 13.64 -39.78 0.30
N SER A 437 14.46 -40.55 -0.38
CA SER A 437 15.01 -40.22 -1.70
C SER A 437 13.96 -40.13 -2.79
N ARG A 438 12.74 -40.67 -2.56
CA ARG A 438 11.61 -40.75 -3.49
C ARG A 438 10.49 -39.72 -3.19
N ASN A 439 10.66 -38.79 -2.23
CA ASN A 439 9.63 -37.80 -1.85
C ASN A 439 9.09 -37.03 -3.03
N ALA A 440 9.94 -36.70 -4.00
CA ALA A 440 9.55 -36.00 -5.21
C ALA A 440 8.53 -36.76 -6.07
N ILE A 441 8.60 -38.10 -6.09
CA ILE A 441 7.64 -38.97 -6.78
C ILE A 441 6.28 -38.93 -6.05
N GLY A 442 6.29 -38.96 -4.72
CA GLY A 442 5.08 -38.81 -3.90
C GLY A 442 4.35 -37.51 -4.24
N PHE A 443 5.05 -36.38 -4.30
CA PHE A 443 4.49 -35.09 -4.69
C PHE A 443 3.90 -35.10 -6.11
N LEU A 444 4.59 -35.72 -7.07
CA LEU A 444 4.07 -35.87 -8.44
C LEU A 444 2.76 -36.65 -8.47
N MET A 445 2.63 -37.73 -7.68
CA MET A 445 1.40 -38.52 -7.61
C MET A 445 0.22 -37.71 -7.07
N VAL A 446 0.44 -36.86 -6.07
CA VAL A 446 -0.57 -35.93 -5.55
C VAL A 446 -1.04 -34.99 -6.66
N ASN A 447 -0.12 -34.43 -7.46
CA ASN A 447 -0.49 -33.55 -8.57
C ASN A 447 -1.27 -34.29 -9.68
N PHE A 448 -0.89 -35.51 -10.02
CA PHE A 448 -1.68 -36.32 -10.96
C PHE A 448 -3.06 -36.62 -10.39
N PHE A 449 -3.19 -36.79 -9.09
CA PHE A 449 -4.48 -36.95 -8.45
C PHE A 449 -5.36 -35.69 -8.58
N LYS A 450 -4.79 -34.54 -8.36
CA LYS A 450 -5.46 -33.25 -8.57
C LYS A 450 -5.85 -33.04 -10.05
N MET A 451 -5.02 -33.48 -11.01
CA MET A 451 -5.33 -33.45 -12.44
C MET A 451 -6.47 -34.40 -12.81
N LEU A 452 -6.50 -35.59 -12.22
CA LEU A 452 -7.56 -36.60 -12.43
C LEU A 452 -8.94 -36.07 -12.02
N THR A 453 -8.99 -35.33 -10.88
CA THR A 453 -10.23 -34.70 -10.41
C THR A 453 -10.62 -33.50 -11.27
N SER A 454 -9.65 -32.81 -11.89
CA SER A 454 -9.91 -31.67 -12.76
C SER A 454 -10.52 -32.10 -14.09
N SER A 455 -9.77 -32.74 -15.01
CA SER A 455 -10.30 -33.19 -16.29
C SER A 455 -9.53 -34.38 -16.87
N PRO A 456 -10.19 -35.22 -17.69
CA PRO A 456 -9.52 -36.27 -18.48
C PRO A 456 -8.42 -35.71 -19.38
N ALA A 457 -8.58 -34.51 -19.92
CA ALA A 457 -7.60 -33.86 -20.79
C ALA A 457 -6.30 -33.50 -20.02
N ALA A 458 -6.37 -33.06 -18.76
CA ALA A 458 -5.21 -32.73 -17.98
C ALA A 458 -4.36 -33.93 -17.63
N ILE A 459 -4.99 -35.02 -17.19
CA ILE A 459 -4.27 -36.24 -16.86
C ILE A 459 -3.74 -36.96 -18.14
N PHE A 460 -4.49 -36.92 -19.24
CA PHE A 460 -4.07 -37.44 -20.53
C PHE A 460 -2.76 -36.77 -21.00
N GLU A 461 -2.72 -35.44 -21.05
CA GLU A 461 -1.51 -34.70 -21.47
C GLU A 461 -0.31 -34.99 -20.54
N SER A 462 -0.57 -35.08 -19.24
CA SER A 462 0.48 -35.33 -18.25
C SER A 462 1.01 -36.76 -18.30
N PHE A 463 0.15 -37.74 -18.49
CA PHE A 463 0.58 -39.13 -18.68
C PHE A 463 1.36 -39.29 -20.00
N GLY A 464 0.95 -38.65 -21.09
CA GLY A 464 1.69 -38.64 -22.36
C GLY A 464 3.12 -38.12 -22.17
N ARG A 465 3.30 -36.94 -21.54
CA ARG A 465 4.64 -36.38 -21.24
C ARG A 465 5.45 -37.29 -20.33
N ARG A 466 4.83 -37.94 -19.36
CA ARG A 466 5.51 -38.88 -18.46
C ARG A 466 5.98 -40.10 -19.22
N ILE A 467 5.15 -40.70 -20.07
CA ILE A 467 5.51 -41.87 -20.90
C ILE A 467 6.71 -41.55 -21.78
N GLU A 468 6.71 -40.40 -22.46
CA GLU A 468 7.83 -39.96 -23.33
C GLU A 468 9.13 -39.90 -22.52
N LYS A 469 9.15 -39.24 -21.37
CA LYS A 469 10.33 -39.10 -20.52
C LYS A 469 10.83 -40.43 -19.92
N LEU A 470 9.90 -41.29 -19.51
CA LEU A 470 10.27 -42.64 -19.04
C LEU A 470 10.91 -43.48 -20.16
N LYS A 471 10.41 -43.35 -21.42
CA LYS A 471 10.99 -43.98 -22.59
C LYS A 471 12.37 -43.46 -22.94
N GLU A 472 12.56 -42.13 -22.92
CA GLU A 472 13.88 -41.48 -23.10
C GLU A 472 14.89 -42.00 -22.10
N ARG A 473 14.48 -42.14 -20.83
CA ARG A 473 15.33 -42.66 -19.77
C ARG A 473 15.67 -44.14 -19.93
N LEU A 474 14.73 -44.96 -20.38
CA LEU A 474 15.00 -46.35 -20.66
C LEU A 474 16.08 -46.51 -21.74
N GLN A 475 16.15 -45.57 -22.70
CA GLN A 475 17.14 -45.55 -23.80
C GLN A 475 18.51 -44.99 -23.40
N ALA A 476 18.60 -44.13 -22.34
CA ALA A 476 19.84 -43.50 -21.92
C ALA A 476 20.02 -43.48 -20.38
N PRO A 477 20.35 -44.63 -19.76
CA PRO A 477 20.38 -44.78 -18.30
C PRO A 477 21.45 -43.96 -17.57
N GLU A 478 22.55 -43.53 -18.25
CA GLU A 478 23.70 -42.90 -17.58
C GLU A 478 23.69 -41.35 -17.58
N ALA A 479 22.68 -40.71 -18.14
CA ALA A 479 22.79 -39.29 -18.55
C ALA A 479 22.47 -38.21 -17.51
N GLN A 480 21.92 -38.52 -16.33
CA GLN A 480 21.57 -37.45 -15.37
C GLN A 480 21.77 -37.80 -13.88
N LYS A 481 22.50 -36.93 -13.15
CA LYS A 481 22.53 -36.92 -11.69
C LYS A 481 21.19 -36.49 -11.13
N ALA A 482 20.69 -37.21 -10.11
CA ALA A 482 19.50 -36.87 -9.37
C ALA A 482 19.63 -35.45 -8.78
N VAL A 483 18.72 -34.57 -9.15
CA VAL A 483 18.56 -33.24 -8.52
C VAL A 483 17.64 -33.46 -7.31
N SER A 484 18.13 -33.21 -6.11
CA SER A 484 17.31 -33.22 -4.91
C SER A 484 16.66 -31.84 -4.73
N PHE A 485 15.36 -31.75 -4.86
CA PHE A 485 14.59 -30.59 -4.46
C PHE A 485 14.19 -30.76 -2.99
N ASP A 486 14.24 -29.63 -2.24
CA ASP A 486 13.61 -29.62 -0.92
C ASP A 486 12.08 -29.48 -1.05
N GLU A 487 11.38 -29.88 0.00
CA GLU A 487 9.91 -29.94 0.02
C GLU A 487 9.28 -28.52 -0.13
N GLU A 488 9.99 -27.50 0.31
CA GLU A 488 9.59 -26.10 0.25
C GLU A 488 9.69 -25.53 -1.18
N THR A 489 10.77 -25.87 -1.89
CA THR A 489 10.96 -25.52 -3.31
C THR A 489 9.92 -26.20 -4.21
N LEU A 490 9.54 -27.45 -3.92
CA LEU A 490 8.51 -28.18 -4.68
C LEU A 490 7.10 -27.60 -4.47
N ARG A 491 6.79 -27.11 -3.26
CA ARG A 491 5.53 -26.42 -2.97
C ARG A 491 5.46 -25.03 -3.59
N ASP A 492 6.56 -24.27 -3.61
CA ASP A 492 6.64 -22.93 -4.20
C ASP A 492 6.57 -22.95 -5.74
N LEU A 493 6.90 -24.06 -6.40
CA LEU A 493 6.75 -24.24 -7.83
C LEU A 493 5.28 -24.28 -8.29
N GLY A 494 4.34 -24.55 -7.36
CA GLY A 494 2.91 -24.54 -7.60
C GLY A 494 2.38 -25.62 -8.56
N ASP A 495 1.07 -25.62 -8.77
CA ASP A 495 0.36 -26.60 -9.60
C ASP A 495 0.70 -26.49 -11.11
N GLU A 496 1.37 -25.41 -11.54
CA GLU A 496 1.77 -25.16 -12.93
C GLU A 496 3.22 -25.58 -13.27
N ALA A 497 4.01 -26.06 -12.29
CA ALA A 497 5.40 -26.41 -12.51
C ALA A 497 5.57 -27.55 -13.50
N ASP A 498 6.52 -27.41 -14.43
CA ASP A 498 6.95 -28.51 -15.28
C ASP A 498 7.81 -29.48 -14.44
N LEU A 499 7.13 -30.40 -13.74
CA LEU A 499 7.72 -31.41 -12.85
C LEU A 499 8.59 -32.45 -13.60
N SER A 500 8.91 -32.17 -14.84
CA SER A 500 9.66 -33.04 -15.75
C SER A 500 11.08 -33.38 -15.24
N GLU A 501 11.68 -32.49 -14.45
CA GLU A 501 13.01 -32.72 -13.86
C GLU A 501 13.00 -33.65 -12.63
N VAL A 502 11.84 -33.77 -11.96
CA VAL A 502 11.64 -34.61 -10.77
C VAL A 502 11.61 -36.10 -11.13
N LEU A 503 11.38 -36.42 -12.40
CA LEU A 503 11.20 -37.80 -12.89
C LEU A 503 12.47 -38.66 -12.87
N SER A 504 13.63 -38.11 -12.47
CA SER A 504 14.91 -38.83 -12.51
C SER A 504 15.16 -39.88 -11.42
N ALA A 505 14.21 -40.10 -10.49
CA ALA A 505 14.45 -40.94 -9.31
C ALA A 505 13.99 -42.40 -9.40
N PHE A 506 13.49 -42.89 -10.56
CA PHE A 506 13.02 -44.27 -10.72
C PHE A 506 14.13 -45.25 -11.00
N GLU A 507 14.09 -46.43 -10.37
CA GLU A 507 14.96 -47.59 -10.68
C GLU A 507 14.56 -48.25 -12.01
N VAL A 508 15.55 -48.70 -12.81
CA VAL A 508 15.33 -49.20 -14.15
C VAL A 508 14.39 -50.42 -14.24
N GLU A 509 14.42 -51.30 -13.22
CA GLU A 509 13.59 -52.50 -13.18
C GLU A 509 12.06 -52.25 -13.14
N HIS A 510 11.64 -51.09 -12.64
CA HIS A 510 10.22 -50.69 -12.57
C HIS A 510 9.74 -49.91 -13.77
N LEU A 511 10.65 -49.36 -14.60
CA LEU A 511 10.34 -48.46 -15.72
C LEU A 511 9.47 -49.12 -16.81
N GLU A 512 9.80 -50.35 -17.22
CA GLU A 512 9.05 -51.02 -18.28
C GLU A 512 7.59 -51.32 -17.87
N ARG A 513 7.40 -51.71 -16.61
CA ARG A 513 6.05 -51.99 -16.08
C ARG A 513 5.24 -50.72 -15.93
N ASP A 514 5.87 -49.64 -15.42
CA ASP A 514 5.23 -48.34 -15.24
C ASP A 514 4.82 -47.73 -16.61
N ILE A 515 5.68 -47.85 -17.62
CA ILE A 515 5.37 -47.45 -18.99
C ILE A 515 4.17 -48.21 -19.57
N ALA A 516 4.17 -49.53 -19.43
CA ALA A 516 3.08 -50.34 -19.98
C ALA A 516 1.72 -50.06 -19.33
N GLU A 517 1.70 -49.84 -18.01
CA GLU A 517 0.50 -49.50 -17.27
C GLU A 517 0.00 -48.11 -17.62
N LEU A 518 0.91 -47.12 -17.71
CA LEU A 518 0.58 -45.75 -18.15
C LEU A 518 0.08 -45.70 -19.59
N GLU A 519 0.67 -46.47 -20.52
CA GLU A 519 0.19 -46.54 -21.91
C GLU A 519 -1.24 -47.11 -22.01
N LEU A 520 -1.55 -48.14 -21.20
CA LEU A 520 -2.89 -48.69 -21.14
C LEU A 520 -3.90 -47.67 -20.64
N LEU A 521 -3.62 -46.98 -19.53
CA LEU A 521 -4.47 -45.95 -18.97
C LEU A 521 -4.61 -44.73 -19.89
N HIS A 522 -3.50 -44.32 -20.51
CA HIS A 522 -3.47 -43.21 -21.46
C HIS A 522 -4.31 -43.52 -22.71
N GLY A 523 -4.24 -44.76 -23.24
CA GLY A 523 -5.06 -45.16 -24.37
C GLY A 523 -6.58 -45.13 -24.06
N ARG A 524 -6.99 -45.49 -22.86
CA ARG A 524 -8.39 -45.43 -22.40
C ARG A 524 -8.87 -43.98 -22.21
N LEU A 525 -7.99 -43.09 -21.66
CA LEU A 525 -8.29 -41.68 -21.49
C LEU A 525 -8.58 -40.96 -22.81
N ALA A 526 -7.99 -41.36 -23.91
CA ALA A 526 -8.19 -40.75 -25.22
C ALA A 526 -9.63 -40.74 -25.70
N ASN A 527 -10.45 -41.69 -25.26
CA ASN A 527 -11.82 -41.90 -25.75
C ASN A 527 -12.85 -41.89 -24.62
N VAL A 528 -12.49 -41.53 -23.40
CA VAL A 528 -13.44 -41.52 -22.27
C VAL A 528 -14.42 -40.37 -22.40
N HIS A 529 -15.68 -40.64 -22.06
CA HIS A 529 -16.70 -39.61 -21.93
C HIS A 529 -16.40 -38.76 -20.66
N ASP A 530 -16.68 -37.43 -20.72
CA ASP A 530 -16.49 -36.53 -19.60
C ASP A 530 -17.80 -35.92 -19.12
N SER A 531 -18.47 -36.62 -18.22
CA SER A 531 -19.75 -36.20 -17.63
C SER A 531 -19.63 -34.82 -16.93
N LYS A 532 -18.46 -34.47 -16.38
CA LYS A 532 -18.24 -33.15 -15.73
C LYS A 532 -18.22 -32.01 -16.74
N LEU A 533 -17.67 -32.23 -17.93
CA LEU A 533 -17.70 -31.25 -19.00
C LEU A 533 -19.13 -31.00 -19.47
N ASP A 534 -19.93 -32.06 -19.65
CA ASP A 534 -21.32 -31.92 -20.12
C ASP A 534 -22.16 -31.10 -19.13
N GLU A 535 -22.08 -31.42 -17.83
CA GLU A 535 -22.74 -30.65 -16.77
C GLU A 535 -22.28 -29.19 -16.74
N PHE A 536 -20.98 -28.94 -16.84
CA PHE A 536 -20.43 -27.59 -16.92
C PHE A 536 -20.99 -26.80 -18.09
N LEU A 537 -21.06 -27.40 -19.27
CA LEU A 537 -21.59 -26.76 -20.47
C LEU A 537 -23.09 -26.47 -20.34
N GLU A 538 -23.87 -27.39 -19.75
CA GLU A 538 -25.29 -27.17 -19.47
C GLU A 538 -25.51 -26.02 -18.48
N VAL A 539 -24.75 -25.96 -17.40
CA VAL A 539 -24.79 -24.86 -16.42
C VAL A 539 -24.52 -23.52 -17.09
N VAL A 540 -23.46 -23.44 -17.92
CA VAL A 540 -23.10 -22.19 -18.61
C VAL A 540 -24.18 -21.78 -19.63
N GLU A 541 -24.74 -22.72 -20.40
CA GLU A 541 -25.83 -22.45 -21.32
C GLU A 541 -27.10 -21.99 -20.62
N ASN A 542 -27.42 -22.57 -19.47
CA ASN A 542 -28.53 -22.17 -18.65
C ASN A 542 -28.40 -20.72 -18.14
N ILE A 543 -27.20 -20.35 -17.62
CA ILE A 543 -26.92 -18.97 -17.21
C ILE A 543 -27.04 -18.02 -18.39
N ARG A 544 -26.49 -18.37 -19.57
CA ARG A 544 -26.60 -17.54 -20.79
C ARG A 544 -28.05 -17.32 -21.23
N SER A 545 -28.87 -18.36 -21.12
CA SER A 545 -30.27 -18.27 -21.54
C SER A 545 -31.13 -17.44 -20.59
N THR A 546 -30.84 -17.48 -19.29
CA THR A 546 -31.59 -16.77 -18.24
C THR A 546 -31.07 -15.36 -17.98
N GLU A 547 -29.77 -15.16 -18.06
CA GLU A 547 -29.09 -13.91 -17.75
C GLU A 547 -28.00 -13.60 -18.80
N PRO A 548 -28.37 -13.14 -20.02
CA PRO A 548 -27.41 -12.97 -21.14
C PRO A 548 -26.24 -12.03 -20.85
N GLU A 549 -26.45 -11.01 -20.01
CA GLU A 549 -25.44 -9.98 -19.67
C GLU A 549 -24.53 -10.37 -18.49
N THR A 550 -24.79 -11.53 -17.87
CA THR A 550 -24.00 -11.94 -16.69
C THR A 550 -22.66 -12.48 -17.14
N LYS A 551 -21.58 -11.91 -16.58
CA LYS A 551 -20.22 -12.38 -16.80
C LYS A 551 -19.86 -13.48 -15.82
N ILE A 552 -19.13 -14.48 -16.31
CA ILE A 552 -18.79 -15.71 -15.60
C ILE A 552 -17.27 -15.82 -15.50
N VAL A 553 -16.76 -16.07 -14.30
CA VAL A 553 -15.37 -16.45 -14.08
C VAL A 553 -15.30 -17.93 -13.75
N VAL A 554 -14.50 -18.67 -14.50
CA VAL A 554 -14.27 -20.10 -14.29
C VAL A 554 -12.83 -20.28 -13.78
N PHE A 555 -12.67 -20.93 -12.64
CA PHE A 555 -11.37 -21.27 -12.10
C PHE A 555 -11.05 -22.75 -12.29
N THR A 556 -9.80 -23.02 -12.67
CA THR A 556 -9.22 -24.38 -12.73
C THR A 556 -7.75 -24.32 -12.31
N GLY A 557 -7.22 -25.40 -11.73
CA GLY A 557 -5.81 -25.50 -11.35
C GLY A 557 -4.86 -25.68 -12.55
N PHE A 558 -5.35 -26.11 -13.73
CA PHE A 558 -4.48 -26.62 -14.80
C PHE A 558 -4.70 -25.93 -16.16
N LYS A 559 -3.58 -25.57 -16.82
CA LYS A 559 -3.60 -25.01 -18.19
C LYS A 559 -4.23 -25.95 -19.22
N ALA A 560 -4.00 -27.26 -19.06
CA ALA A 560 -4.60 -28.25 -19.97
C ALA A 560 -6.12 -28.25 -19.85
N THR A 561 -6.67 -28.20 -18.64
CA THR A 561 -8.10 -28.05 -18.39
C THR A 561 -8.61 -26.70 -18.92
N GLN A 562 -7.90 -25.60 -18.68
CA GLN A 562 -8.26 -24.27 -19.21
C GLN A 562 -8.43 -24.30 -20.73
N LYS A 563 -7.45 -24.86 -21.44
CA LYS A 563 -7.50 -25.04 -22.90
C LYS A 563 -8.69 -25.91 -23.32
N TYR A 564 -8.88 -27.03 -22.65
CA TYR A 564 -9.94 -27.99 -22.92
C TYR A 564 -11.33 -27.35 -22.79
N LEU A 565 -11.58 -26.61 -21.73
CA LEU A 565 -12.83 -25.88 -21.50
C LEU A 565 -13.05 -24.78 -22.55
N ALA A 566 -11.99 -23.98 -22.82
CA ALA A 566 -12.06 -22.90 -23.80
C ALA A 566 -12.40 -23.43 -25.21
N ASP A 567 -11.77 -24.53 -25.63
CA ASP A 567 -12.02 -25.14 -26.95
C ASP A 567 -13.46 -25.67 -27.06
N ASN A 568 -14.01 -26.25 -25.99
CA ASN A 568 -15.40 -26.78 -26.00
C ASN A 568 -16.43 -25.66 -25.93
N LEU A 569 -16.22 -24.61 -25.15
CA LEU A 569 -17.08 -23.42 -25.14
C LEU A 569 -17.02 -22.67 -26.46
N GLY A 570 -15.84 -22.55 -27.08
CA GLY A 570 -15.69 -21.93 -28.42
C GLY A 570 -16.47 -22.66 -29.50
N ARG A 571 -16.52 -24.01 -29.49
CA ARG A 571 -17.35 -24.82 -30.42
C ARG A 571 -18.83 -24.54 -30.23
N ARG A 572 -19.28 -24.12 -29.06
CA ARG A 572 -20.69 -23.73 -28.77
C ARG A 572 -20.96 -22.25 -28.97
N GLY A 573 -19.99 -21.48 -29.50
CA GLY A 573 -20.12 -20.08 -29.85
C GLY A 573 -20.00 -19.09 -28.70
N PHE A 574 -19.38 -19.48 -27.59
CA PHE A 574 -19.04 -18.55 -26.51
C PHE A 574 -17.75 -17.80 -26.80
N ALA A 575 -17.73 -16.49 -26.50
CA ALA A 575 -16.53 -15.71 -26.48
C ALA A 575 -15.81 -15.92 -25.11
N VAL A 576 -14.60 -16.45 -25.15
CA VAL A 576 -13.84 -16.87 -23.96
C VAL A 576 -12.50 -16.18 -23.91
N SER A 577 -12.21 -15.48 -22.83
CA SER A 577 -10.87 -14.98 -22.49
C SER A 577 -10.14 -15.98 -21.60
N LYS A 578 -8.83 -16.16 -21.82
CA LYS A 578 -7.97 -17.08 -21.06
C LYS A 578 -6.95 -16.28 -20.24
N PHE A 579 -6.80 -16.64 -18.98
CA PHE A 579 -5.89 -15.96 -18.08
C PHE A 579 -5.07 -16.97 -17.25
N HIS A 580 -3.74 -16.95 -17.40
CA HIS A 580 -2.83 -17.84 -16.66
C HIS A 580 -1.46 -17.21 -16.39
N GLY A 581 -0.69 -17.77 -15.46
CA GLY A 581 0.59 -17.24 -15.02
C GLY A 581 1.63 -17.05 -16.11
N GLY A 582 1.64 -17.93 -17.12
CA GLY A 582 2.59 -17.90 -18.24
C GLY A 582 2.31 -16.88 -19.34
N LEU A 583 1.27 -16.05 -19.25
CA LEU A 583 1.01 -14.95 -20.19
C LEU A 583 1.99 -13.78 -19.95
N SER A 584 2.35 -13.09 -21.04
CA SER A 584 3.03 -11.79 -20.92
C SER A 584 2.13 -10.76 -20.22
N LEU A 585 2.72 -9.67 -19.73
CA LEU A 585 1.94 -8.61 -19.08
C LEU A 585 0.89 -8.02 -20.03
N GLU A 586 1.29 -7.74 -21.26
CA GLU A 586 0.40 -7.19 -22.30
C GLU A 586 -0.76 -8.13 -22.63
N ASP A 587 -0.49 -9.44 -22.69
CA ASP A 587 -1.52 -10.45 -22.93
C ASP A 587 -2.48 -10.58 -21.75
N LYS A 588 -1.97 -10.45 -20.51
CA LYS A 588 -2.81 -10.42 -19.30
C LYS A 588 -3.74 -9.22 -19.29
N GLU A 589 -3.25 -8.04 -19.59
CA GLU A 589 -4.06 -6.82 -19.67
C GLU A 589 -5.09 -6.91 -20.80
N ARG A 590 -4.71 -7.47 -21.94
CA ARG A 590 -5.61 -7.71 -23.06
C ARG A 590 -6.74 -8.66 -22.68
N ALA A 591 -6.43 -9.78 -22.04
CA ALA A 591 -7.43 -10.77 -21.63
C ALA A 591 -8.47 -10.19 -20.65
N ILE A 592 -8.04 -9.34 -19.71
CA ILE A 592 -8.96 -8.68 -18.78
C ILE A 592 -9.82 -7.64 -19.49
N ARG A 593 -9.25 -6.84 -20.42
CA ARG A 593 -10.02 -5.88 -21.21
C ARG A 593 -11.04 -6.62 -22.09
N GLU A 594 -10.65 -7.67 -22.81
CA GLU A 594 -11.56 -8.50 -23.59
C GLU A 594 -12.69 -9.09 -22.73
N PHE A 595 -12.36 -9.55 -21.51
CA PHE A 595 -13.38 -10.01 -20.58
C PHE A 595 -14.34 -8.91 -20.15
N ARG A 596 -13.85 -7.69 -19.92
CA ARG A 596 -14.67 -6.54 -19.55
C ARG A 596 -15.60 -6.12 -20.70
N ASP A 597 -15.09 -6.07 -21.93
CA ASP A 597 -15.75 -5.40 -23.04
C ASP A 597 -16.52 -6.34 -23.95
N SER A 598 -15.99 -7.54 -24.25
CA SER A 598 -16.52 -8.40 -25.32
C SER A 598 -16.76 -9.85 -24.92
N SER A 599 -15.94 -10.43 -24.04
CA SER A 599 -16.08 -11.84 -23.66
C SER A 599 -17.06 -12.00 -22.49
N GLN A 600 -17.89 -13.03 -22.55
CA GLN A 600 -18.81 -13.36 -21.46
C GLN A 600 -18.14 -14.22 -20.38
N ILE A 601 -17.13 -15.01 -20.74
CA ILE A 601 -16.49 -15.99 -19.87
C ILE A 601 -15.00 -15.72 -19.80
N LEU A 602 -14.47 -15.68 -18.58
CA LEU A 602 -13.04 -15.71 -18.30
C LEU A 602 -12.69 -17.06 -17.66
N ILE A 603 -11.76 -17.81 -18.25
CA ILE A 603 -11.23 -19.01 -17.63
C ILE A 603 -9.83 -18.68 -17.09
N SER A 604 -9.66 -18.78 -15.77
CA SER A 604 -8.42 -18.43 -15.08
C SER A 604 -7.81 -19.64 -14.38
N THR A 605 -6.47 -19.75 -14.44
CA THR A 605 -5.74 -20.60 -13.50
C THR A 605 -5.46 -19.84 -12.19
N GLU A 606 -5.08 -20.55 -11.11
CA GLU A 606 -4.81 -19.93 -9.82
C GLU A 606 -3.73 -18.86 -9.90
N ALA A 607 -2.57 -19.19 -10.45
CA ALA A 607 -1.45 -18.26 -10.65
C ALA A 607 -1.80 -17.07 -11.57
N GLY A 608 -2.78 -17.26 -12.48
CA GLY A 608 -3.29 -16.21 -13.34
C GLY A 608 -4.23 -15.26 -12.61
N GLY A 609 -5.12 -15.80 -11.76
CA GLY A 609 -6.16 -15.05 -11.06
C GLY A 609 -5.66 -14.23 -9.86
N GLU A 610 -4.48 -14.50 -9.34
CA GLU A 610 -3.95 -13.76 -8.21
C GLU A 610 -3.81 -12.26 -8.53
N GLY A 611 -4.39 -11.44 -7.65
CA GLY A 611 -4.20 -10.00 -7.69
C GLY A 611 -5.11 -9.19 -8.59
N ARG A 612 -5.98 -9.79 -9.42
CA ARG A 612 -6.85 -9.03 -10.34
C ARG A 612 -8.24 -8.78 -9.76
N ASN A 613 -8.78 -7.61 -10.09
CA ASN A 613 -10.16 -7.26 -9.77
C ASN A 613 -11.10 -7.81 -10.86
N LEU A 614 -11.99 -8.72 -10.46
CA LEU A 614 -12.96 -9.36 -11.34
C LEU A 614 -14.41 -9.04 -10.94
N GLN A 615 -14.65 -7.93 -10.27
CA GLN A 615 -15.97 -7.49 -9.79
C GLN A 615 -17.01 -7.26 -10.90
N VAL A 616 -16.58 -7.14 -12.16
CA VAL A 616 -17.46 -7.09 -13.31
C VAL A 616 -18.31 -8.36 -13.43
N ALA A 617 -17.84 -9.48 -12.87
CA ALA A 617 -18.55 -10.74 -12.83
C ALA A 617 -19.29 -10.91 -11.49
N SER A 618 -20.42 -11.61 -11.54
CA SER A 618 -21.21 -12.01 -10.38
C SER A 618 -21.38 -13.52 -10.22
N VAL A 619 -20.83 -14.30 -11.17
CA VAL A 619 -20.83 -15.76 -11.12
C VAL A 619 -19.39 -16.27 -11.15
N LEU A 620 -19.09 -17.10 -10.17
CA LEU A 620 -17.84 -17.83 -10.06
C LEU A 620 -18.12 -19.32 -10.17
N ILE A 621 -17.45 -20.01 -11.10
CA ILE A 621 -17.52 -21.47 -11.24
C ILE A 621 -16.16 -22.05 -10.86
N ASN A 622 -16.10 -22.84 -9.81
CA ASN A 622 -14.97 -23.69 -9.51
C ASN A 622 -15.15 -24.99 -10.31
N TYR A 623 -14.46 -25.11 -11.44
CA TYR A 623 -14.46 -26.35 -12.22
C TYR A 623 -13.74 -27.47 -11.47
N ASP A 624 -12.66 -27.14 -10.80
CA ASP A 624 -12.01 -27.94 -9.77
C ASP A 624 -11.80 -27.14 -8.48
N LEU A 625 -11.91 -27.82 -7.36
CA LEU A 625 -11.71 -27.20 -6.04
C LEU A 625 -10.27 -27.37 -5.57
N PRO A 626 -9.61 -26.28 -5.18
CA PRO A 626 -8.33 -26.40 -4.46
C PRO A 626 -8.53 -27.17 -3.15
N TRP A 627 -7.58 -27.99 -2.81
CA TRP A 627 -7.59 -28.69 -1.51
C TRP A 627 -7.25 -27.76 -0.36
N ASN A 628 -6.67 -26.61 -0.66
CA ASN A 628 -6.40 -25.55 0.28
C ASN A 628 -7.59 -24.57 0.35
N PRO A 629 -8.30 -24.46 1.50
CA PRO A 629 -9.45 -23.57 1.66
C PRO A 629 -9.13 -22.10 1.42
N MET A 630 -7.89 -21.68 1.73
CA MET A 630 -7.41 -20.33 1.48
C MET A 630 -7.49 -19.93 0.01
N LYS A 631 -7.07 -20.83 -0.88
CA LYS A 631 -7.12 -20.57 -2.32
C LYS A 631 -8.57 -20.40 -2.78
N VAL A 632 -9.51 -21.13 -2.20
CA VAL A 632 -10.94 -20.97 -2.48
C VAL A 632 -11.43 -19.60 -2.06
N GLU A 633 -11.12 -19.17 -0.83
CA GLU A 633 -11.48 -17.83 -0.34
C GLU A 633 -10.81 -16.72 -1.17
N GLN A 634 -9.57 -16.90 -1.58
CA GLN A 634 -8.89 -15.96 -2.47
C GLN A 634 -9.58 -15.87 -3.85
N ARG A 635 -10.06 -17.00 -4.42
CA ARG A 635 -10.87 -16.99 -5.65
C ARG A 635 -12.17 -16.20 -5.46
N ILE A 636 -12.91 -16.50 -4.40
CA ILE A 636 -14.18 -15.81 -4.07
C ILE A 636 -13.93 -14.31 -3.86
N GLY A 637 -12.90 -13.96 -3.13
CA GLY A 637 -12.50 -12.57 -2.87
C GLY A 637 -12.09 -11.77 -4.11
N ARG A 638 -11.98 -12.38 -5.30
CA ARG A 638 -11.81 -11.65 -6.57
C ARG A 638 -13.09 -10.98 -7.04
N LEU A 639 -14.25 -11.56 -6.71
CA LEU A 639 -15.57 -11.08 -7.07
C LEU A 639 -16.26 -10.41 -5.87
N ASP A 640 -16.16 -11.03 -4.68
CA ASP A 640 -16.77 -10.56 -3.43
C ASP A 640 -15.88 -9.51 -2.74
N ARG A 641 -15.91 -8.30 -3.32
CA ARG A 641 -15.13 -7.14 -2.85
C ARG A 641 -16.04 -5.94 -2.62
N ILE A 642 -15.50 -4.92 -1.96
CA ILE A 642 -16.14 -3.61 -1.84
C ILE A 642 -16.48 -3.07 -3.23
N GLY A 643 -17.72 -2.61 -3.41
CA GLY A 643 -18.23 -2.11 -4.70
C GLY A 643 -18.92 -3.16 -5.57
N GLN A 644 -19.02 -4.44 -5.15
CA GLN A 644 -19.82 -5.44 -5.84
C GLN A 644 -21.32 -5.09 -5.74
N LYS A 645 -21.96 -4.90 -6.88
CA LYS A 645 -23.37 -4.46 -6.98
C LYS A 645 -24.38 -5.63 -7.02
N LYS A 646 -23.89 -6.86 -7.23
CA LYS A 646 -24.73 -8.06 -7.34
C LYS A 646 -24.29 -9.10 -6.33
N ARG A 647 -25.22 -9.94 -5.88
CA ARG A 647 -24.91 -11.11 -5.06
C ARG A 647 -23.99 -12.05 -5.82
N VAL A 648 -22.90 -12.51 -5.22
CA VAL A 648 -21.95 -13.41 -5.85
C VAL A 648 -22.47 -14.84 -5.76
N ARG A 649 -22.71 -15.48 -6.90
CA ARG A 649 -23.08 -16.90 -6.98
C ARG A 649 -21.82 -17.73 -7.20
N ILE A 650 -21.62 -18.71 -6.33
CA ILE A 650 -20.46 -19.61 -6.34
C ILE A 650 -20.97 -21.01 -6.71
N LEU A 651 -20.58 -21.50 -7.87
CA LEU A 651 -20.95 -22.83 -8.33
C LEU A 651 -19.72 -23.73 -8.23
N ASN A 652 -19.89 -24.83 -7.50
CA ASN A 652 -18.83 -25.82 -7.28
C ASN A 652 -19.21 -27.12 -8.00
N LEU A 653 -18.39 -27.50 -8.99
CA LEU A 653 -18.57 -28.78 -9.69
C LEU A 653 -17.68 -29.84 -9.07
N PHE A 654 -18.23 -31.00 -8.80
CA PHE A 654 -17.49 -32.15 -8.30
C PHE A 654 -18.13 -33.45 -8.77
N ARG A 655 -17.34 -34.53 -8.89
CA ARG A 655 -17.86 -35.86 -9.21
C ARG A 655 -18.19 -36.61 -7.94
N TYR A 656 -19.36 -37.27 -7.90
CA TYR A 656 -19.72 -38.17 -6.80
C TYR A 656 -18.77 -39.37 -6.71
N GLU A 657 -18.63 -39.93 -5.52
CA GLU A 657 -17.78 -41.06 -5.20
C GLU A 657 -16.28 -40.84 -5.47
N THR A 658 -15.85 -39.55 -5.44
CA THR A 658 -14.45 -39.19 -5.65
C THR A 658 -13.86 -38.44 -4.45
N VAL A 659 -12.55 -38.22 -4.49
CA VAL A 659 -11.85 -37.35 -3.53
C VAL A 659 -12.40 -35.92 -3.55
N GLU A 660 -12.85 -35.46 -4.73
CA GLU A 660 -13.38 -34.10 -4.91
C GLU A 660 -14.67 -33.89 -4.09
N GLU A 661 -15.57 -34.86 -4.04
CA GLU A 661 -16.77 -34.85 -3.20
C GLU A 661 -16.40 -34.73 -1.72
N ARG A 662 -15.40 -35.47 -1.26
CA ARG A 662 -14.95 -35.46 0.14
C ARG A 662 -14.31 -34.12 0.49
N VAL A 663 -13.47 -33.57 -0.37
CA VAL A 663 -12.89 -32.23 -0.20
C VAL A 663 -14.02 -31.20 -0.13
N HIS A 664 -15.00 -31.29 -1.03
CA HIS A 664 -16.15 -30.42 -1.02
C HIS A 664 -16.98 -30.52 0.28
N ALA A 665 -17.22 -31.73 0.78
CA ALA A 665 -17.94 -31.93 2.03
C ALA A 665 -17.18 -31.30 3.22
N VAL A 666 -15.86 -31.44 3.28
CA VAL A 666 -15.04 -30.80 4.32
C VAL A 666 -15.15 -29.27 4.23
N LEU A 667 -15.00 -28.69 3.04
CA LEU A 667 -15.04 -27.25 2.83
C LEU A 667 -16.44 -26.65 3.12
N ASN A 668 -17.50 -27.36 2.72
CA ASN A 668 -18.87 -26.88 2.86
C ASN A 668 -19.46 -27.15 4.24
N ASP A 669 -19.43 -28.42 4.68
CA ASP A 669 -20.20 -28.88 5.85
C ASP A 669 -19.44 -28.64 7.15
N ARG A 670 -18.11 -28.76 7.12
CA ARG A 670 -17.27 -28.61 8.33
C ARG A 670 -16.81 -27.16 8.54
N ILE A 671 -16.40 -26.50 7.44
CA ILE A 671 -15.81 -25.17 7.49
C ILE A 671 -16.85 -24.07 7.22
N ARG A 672 -17.93 -24.37 6.50
CA ARG A 672 -18.95 -23.42 6.00
C ARG A 672 -18.36 -22.31 5.14
N LEU A 673 -17.30 -22.64 4.40
CA LEU A 673 -16.52 -21.69 3.61
C LEU A 673 -17.37 -20.88 2.62
N PHE A 674 -18.41 -21.49 2.07
CA PHE A 674 -19.20 -20.87 1.02
C PHE A 674 -20.36 -20.01 1.54
N GLU A 675 -20.75 -20.17 2.78
CA GLU A 675 -21.84 -19.42 3.41
C GLU A 675 -21.34 -18.21 4.17
N GLU A 676 -20.21 -18.36 4.88
CA GLU A 676 -19.62 -17.34 5.72
C GLU A 676 -18.24 -16.93 5.17
N SER A 677 -17.85 -15.67 5.35
CA SER A 677 -16.46 -15.28 5.06
C SER A 677 -15.54 -15.94 6.08
N VAL A 678 -14.63 -16.77 5.57
CA VAL A 678 -13.70 -17.55 6.40
C VAL A 678 -12.44 -16.75 6.76
N GLY A 679 -12.42 -15.46 6.48
CA GLY A 679 -11.26 -14.59 6.63
C GLY A 679 -10.48 -14.68 7.94
N SER A 680 -11.04 -15.37 8.92
CA SER A 680 -10.45 -15.62 10.23
C SER A 680 -9.98 -17.06 10.47
N LEU A 681 -10.48 -18.02 9.69
CA LEU A 681 -10.11 -19.44 9.81
C LEU A 681 -8.87 -19.81 9.00
N ASP A 682 -8.39 -18.89 8.19
CA ASP A 682 -7.25 -19.04 7.27
C ASP A 682 -5.97 -19.60 7.93
N ALA A 683 -5.80 -19.34 9.19
CA ALA A 683 -4.61 -19.71 9.95
C ALA A 683 -4.42 -21.21 10.14
N ILE A 684 -5.52 -21.93 10.32
CA ILE A 684 -5.50 -23.34 10.69
C ILE A 684 -5.66 -24.19 9.45
N LEU A 685 -6.24 -23.60 8.42
CA LEU A 685 -6.52 -24.28 7.18
C LEU A 685 -5.27 -24.50 6.30
N GLY A 686 -4.16 -23.79 6.55
CA GLY A 686 -2.90 -24.00 5.82
C GLY A 686 -2.24 -25.36 6.08
N ASP A 687 -2.38 -25.91 7.28
CA ASP A 687 -1.84 -27.23 7.62
C ASP A 687 -2.79 -28.36 7.17
N LEU A 688 -4.08 -28.04 6.96
CA LEU A 688 -5.07 -29.00 6.48
C LEU A 688 -4.80 -29.53 5.08
N GLU A 689 -4.17 -28.78 4.19
CA GLU A 689 -3.83 -29.26 2.85
C GLU A 689 -2.97 -30.52 2.93
N THR A 690 -1.94 -30.53 3.78
CA THR A 690 -1.07 -31.68 3.97
C THR A 690 -1.82 -32.86 4.65
N GLU A 691 -2.72 -32.59 5.57
CA GLU A 691 -3.52 -33.64 6.22
C GLU A 691 -4.55 -34.23 5.25
N ILE A 692 -5.19 -33.39 4.44
CA ILE A 692 -6.09 -33.81 3.37
C ILE A 692 -5.33 -34.66 2.34
N GLU A 693 -4.14 -34.22 1.90
CA GLU A 693 -3.27 -34.99 0.99
C GLU A 693 -2.92 -36.34 1.57
N ASN A 694 -2.46 -36.40 2.80
CA ASN A 694 -2.07 -37.66 3.47
C ASN A 694 -3.26 -38.61 3.62
N LEU A 695 -4.43 -38.10 3.99
CA LEU A 695 -5.64 -38.91 4.13
C LEU A 695 -6.05 -39.57 2.82
N PHE A 696 -6.15 -38.81 1.76
CA PHE A 696 -6.68 -39.30 0.49
C PHE A 696 -5.72 -40.23 -0.21
N MET A 697 -4.42 -40.07 0.02
CA MET A 697 -3.40 -40.98 -0.54
C MET A 697 -3.21 -42.26 0.26
N ALA A 698 -3.54 -42.27 1.56
CA ALA A 698 -3.38 -43.47 2.44
C ALA A 698 -4.43 -44.58 2.21
N GLY A 699 -5.62 -44.24 1.70
CA GLY A 699 -6.62 -45.23 1.29
C GLY A 699 -7.39 -45.95 2.41
N ASP A 700 -7.16 -45.65 3.67
CA ASP A 700 -7.70 -46.36 4.81
C ASP A 700 -9.02 -45.76 5.31
N HIS A 701 -10.12 -46.48 5.20
CA HIS A 701 -11.46 -46.03 5.62
C HIS A 701 -11.58 -45.79 7.14
N GLU A 702 -10.76 -46.46 7.99
CA GLU A 702 -10.74 -46.26 9.45
C GLU A 702 -10.07 -44.94 9.84
N ASN A 703 -9.13 -44.44 9.06
CA ASN A 703 -8.45 -43.17 9.30
C ASN A 703 -9.28 -41.93 8.91
N VAL A 704 -10.29 -42.07 8.05
CA VAL A 704 -11.19 -40.97 7.62
C VAL A 704 -11.92 -40.38 8.82
N ALA A 705 -12.54 -41.19 9.67
CA ALA A 705 -13.26 -40.71 10.85
C ALA A 705 -12.34 -40.01 11.87
N THR A 706 -11.11 -40.49 12.00
CA THR A 706 -10.11 -39.88 12.90
C THR A 706 -9.66 -38.53 12.40
N LEU A 707 -9.52 -38.36 11.09
CA LEU A 707 -9.15 -37.09 10.50
C LEU A 707 -10.31 -36.10 10.49
N GLU A 708 -11.52 -36.56 10.21
CA GLU A 708 -12.71 -35.71 10.34
C GLU A 708 -12.82 -35.14 11.76
N GLN A 709 -12.54 -35.95 12.80
CA GLN A 709 -12.46 -35.50 14.18
C GLN A 709 -11.28 -34.53 14.41
N SER A 710 -10.13 -34.75 13.77
CA SER A 710 -8.99 -33.83 13.83
C SER A 710 -9.33 -32.48 13.19
N ILE A 711 -9.96 -32.51 12.02
CA ILE A 711 -10.43 -31.29 11.32
C ILE A 711 -11.47 -30.56 12.16
N GLU A 712 -12.45 -31.26 12.75
CA GLU A 712 -13.45 -30.64 13.63
C GLU A 712 -12.81 -29.99 14.85
N ALA A 713 -11.85 -30.67 15.48
CA ALA A 713 -11.11 -30.10 16.61
C ALA A 713 -10.31 -28.86 16.21
N GLN A 714 -9.65 -28.89 15.07
CA GLN A 714 -8.90 -27.75 14.55
C GLN A 714 -9.82 -26.59 14.17
N VAL A 715 -10.95 -26.85 13.54
CA VAL A 715 -11.96 -25.81 13.23
C VAL A 715 -12.57 -25.23 14.51
N ALA A 716 -12.84 -26.05 15.53
CA ALA A 716 -13.31 -25.57 16.82
C ALA A 716 -12.26 -24.71 17.53
N GLU A 717 -11.00 -25.11 17.51
CA GLU A 717 -9.86 -24.35 18.04
C GLU A 717 -9.68 -23.05 17.26
N ALA A 718 -9.86 -23.09 15.91
CA ALA A 718 -9.85 -21.91 15.06
C ALA A 718 -10.94 -20.91 15.43
N ARG A 719 -12.18 -21.38 15.57
CA ARG A 719 -13.30 -20.51 15.94
C ARG A 719 -13.14 -19.91 17.34
N GLU A 720 -12.62 -20.68 18.29
CA GLU A 720 -12.30 -20.14 19.61
C GLU A 720 -11.16 -19.14 19.56
N THR A 721 -10.14 -19.43 18.77
CA THR A 721 -9.02 -18.50 18.55
C THR A 721 -9.51 -17.25 17.82
N GLU A 722 -10.41 -17.37 16.84
CA GLU A 722 -11.07 -16.24 16.19
C GLU A 722 -11.87 -15.38 17.18
N ARG A 723 -12.66 -15.98 18.03
CA ARG A 723 -13.41 -15.30 19.08
C ARG A 723 -12.47 -14.53 20.00
N VAL A 724 -11.37 -15.16 20.42
CA VAL A 724 -10.34 -14.49 21.22
C VAL A 724 -9.67 -13.35 20.48
N MET A 725 -9.52 -13.43 19.18
CA MET A 725 -8.90 -12.36 18.36
C MET A 725 -9.88 -11.26 17.96
N ALA A 726 -11.15 -11.57 17.77
CA ALA A 726 -12.19 -10.55 17.72
C ALA A 726 -12.17 -9.66 18.97
N ASP A 727 -11.81 -10.28 20.09
CA ASP A 727 -11.60 -9.60 21.35
C ASP A 727 -10.20 -8.96 21.49
N LEU A 728 -9.24 -9.25 20.62
CA LEU A 728 -7.90 -8.64 20.61
C LEU A 728 -7.81 -7.40 19.71
N ALA A 729 -8.46 -7.47 18.56
CA ALA A 729 -8.48 -6.37 17.61
C ALA A 729 -9.55 -5.36 17.99
N LEU A 730 -9.18 -4.11 18.01
CA LEU A 730 -10.10 -3.00 18.20
C LEU A 730 -10.68 -2.64 16.83
N ASP A 731 -11.98 -2.80 16.65
CA ASP A 731 -12.68 -2.17 15.54
C ASP A 731 -12.79 -0.67 15.81
N ARG A 732 -11.79 0.07 15.32
CA ARG A 732 -11.77 1.54 15.44
C ARG A 732 -12.79 2.22 14.55
N SER A 733 -13.20 1.59 13.47
CA SER A 733 -14.16 2.19 12.55
C SER A 733 -15.55 2.30 13.19
N SER A 734 -15.94 1.29 13.97
CA SER A 734 -17.20 1.32 14.73
C SER A 734 -17.21 2.37 15.81
N PHE A 735 -16.09 2.62 16.51
CA PHE A 735 -16.02 3.54 17.63
C PHE A 735 -15.80 5.00 17.24
N ARG A 736 -15.30 5.27 16.03
CA ARG A 736 -15.04 6.63 15.53
C ARG A 736 -15.80 6.96 14.25
N ARG A 737 -16.88 6.25 13.97
CA ARG A 737 -17.67 6.38 12.75
C ARG A 737 -18.16 7.82 12.55
N ASP A 738 -18.63 8.47 13.62
CA ASP A 738 -19.12 9.84 13.55
C ASP A 738 -17.99 10.83 13.21
N GLN A 739 -16.83 10.71 13.85
CA GLN A 739 -15.68 11.55 13.55
C GLN A 739 -15.12 11.33 12.13
N THR A 740 -15.23 10.11 11.61
CA THR A 740 -14.81 9.78 10.23
C THR A 740 -15.80 10.33 9.22
N ASN A 741 -17.10 10.25 9.53
CA ASN A 741 -18.16 10.85 8.71
C ASN A 741 -18.08 12.37 8.71
N ASP A 742 -17.75 13.00 9.83
CA ASP A 742 -17.50 14.45 9.92
C ASP A 742 -16.31 14.89 9.04
N LEU A 743 -15.26 14.06 8.96
CA LEU A 743 -14.12 14.33 8.06
C LEU A 743 -14.50 14.19 6.59
N LEU A 744 -15.23 13.13 6.24
CA LEU A 744 -15.70 12.91 4.87
C LEU A 744 -16.76 13.95 4.44
N GLY A 745 -17.48 14.55 5.39
CA GLY A 745 -18.42 15.61 5.16
C GLY A 745 -17.80 17.01 5.03
N LYS A 746 -16.51 17.18 5.36
CA LYS A 746 -15.81 18.46 5.19
C LYS A 746 -15.49 18.68 3.71
N GLU A 747 -15.78 19.87 3.22
CA GLU A 747 -15.27 20.26 1.92
C GLU A 747 -13.75 20.36 1.95
N PRO A 748 -13.04 19.78 0.95
CA PRO A 748 -11.60 19.95 0.84
C PRO A 748 -11.24 21.42 0.61
N LEU A 749 -10.06 21.82 1.06
CA LEU A 749 -9.56 23.20 0.87
C LEU A 749 -9.48 23.61 -0.60
N ALA A 750 -9.22 22.65 -1.50
CA ALA A 750 -9.28 22.81 -2.95
C ALA A 750 -10.07 21.64 -3.57
N THR A 751 -11.07 21.96 -4.38
CA THR A 751 -11.85 20.96 -5.12
C THR A 751 -11.19 20.63 -6.46
N HIS A 752 -11.57 19.50 -7.07
CA HIS A 752 -11.10 19.15 -8.43
C HIS A 752 -11.56 20.16 -9.48
N SER A 753 -12.72 20.81 -9.27
CA SER A 753 -13.18 21.90 -10.13
C SER A 753 -12.28 23.13 -10.02
N ASP A 754 -11.84 23.48 -8.80
CA ASP A 754 -10.91 24.59 -8.58
C ASP A 754 -9.56 24.29 -9.24
N LEU A 755 -9.05 23.06 -9.09
CA LEU A 755 -7.80 22.59 -9.73
C LEU A 755 -7.91 22.63 -11.26
N ARG A 756 -9.04 22.19 -11.83
CA ARG A 756 -9.31 22.24 -13.26
C ARG A 756 -9.28 23.67 -13.79
N CYS A 757 -9.96 24.60 -13.10
CA CYS A 757 -9.96 26.00 -13.49
C CYS A 757 -8.54 26.57 -13.46
N PHE A 758 -7.80 26.32 -12.39
CA PHE A 758 -6.41 26.76 -12.29
C PHE A 758 -5.53 26.22 -13.42
N VAL A 759 -5.60 24.91 -13.70
CA VAL A 759 -4.81 24.29 -14.78
C VAL A 759 -5.19 24.87 -16.15
N SER A 760 -6.49 25.09 -16.40
CA SER A 760 -6.97 25.73 -17.65
C SER A 760 -6.38 27.13 -17.82
N ASP A 761 -6.48 27.95 -16.79
CA ASP A 761 -6.03 29.34 -16.80
C ASP A 761 -4.50 29.44 -16.92
N ALA A 762 -3.78 28.56 -16.20
CA ALA A 762 -2.32 28.50 -16.27
C ALA A 762 -1.83 28.07 -17.67
N LEU A 763 -2.45 27.04 -18.25
CA LEU A 763 -2.11 26.57 -19.59
C LEU A 763 -2.37 27.66 -20.64
N GLU A 764 -3.53 28.34 -20.58
CA GLU A 764 -3.86 29.43 -21.49
C GLU A 764 -2.83 30.58 -21.38
N HIS A 765 -2.44 30.93 -20.16
CA HIS A 765 -1.44 31.97 -19.91
C HIS A 765 -0.05 31.60 -20.45
N PHE A 766 0.39 30.33 -20.28
CA PHE A 766 1.74 29.89 -20.66
C PHE A 766 1.86 29.34 -22.08
N GLY A 767 0.75 29.28 -22.84
CA GLY A 767 0.75 28.84 -24.24
C GLY A 767 0.49 27.33 -24.41
N GLY A 768 -0.29 26.72 -23.52
CA GLY A 768 -0.91 25.41 -23.66
C GLY A 768 -2.42 25.54 -23.79
N THR A 769 -3.15 24.43 -23.87
CA THR A 769 -4.62 24.40 -23.89
C THR A 769 -5.16 23.20 -23.12
N LEU A 770 -6.34 23.39 -22.51
CA LEU A 770 -7.16 22.32 -21.96
C LEU A 770 -8.48 22.28 -22.74
N GLN A 771 -8.78 21.19 -23.42
CA GLN A 771 -9.96 21.05 -24.26
C GLN A 771 -10.73 19.80 -23.92
N LYS A 772 -12.08 19.88 -24.01
CA LYS A 772 -12.93 18.70 -23.88
C LYS A 772 -12.81 17.84 -25.13
N HIS A 773 -12.72 16.52 -24.93
CA HIS A 773 -12.69 15.54 -25.99
C HIS A 773 -14.08 14.91 -26.19
N GLU A 774 -14.34 14.36 -27.39
CA GLU A 774 -15.65 13.75 -27.74
C GLU A 774 -16.02 12.55 -26.88
N ASP A 775 -15.05 11.86 -26.31
CA ASP A 775 -15.22 10.71 -25.43
C ASP A 775 -15.60 11.06 -23.98
N GLY A 776 -15.78 12.33 -23.67
CA GLY A 776 -16.12 12.84 -22.34
C GLY A 776 -14.90 13.16 -21.44
N GLY A 777 -13.67 12.87 -21.90
CA GLY A 777 -12.43 13.28 -21.25
C GLY A 777 -12.00 14.69 -21.59
N GLU A 778 -10.83 15.09 -21.10
CA GLU A 778 -10.17 16.36 -21.37
C GLU A 778 -8.74 16.11 -21.85
N VAL A 779 -8.24 17.01 -22.70
CA VAL A 779 -6.90 16.88 -23.31
C VAL A 779 -6.08 18.11 -22.94
N ILE A 780 -4.97 17.87 -22.25
CA ILE A 780 -3.90 18.86 -22.06
C ILE A 780 -3.00 18.82 -23.29
N SER A 781 -2.85 19.95 -23.97
CA SER A 781 -1.94 20.10 -25.12
C SER A 781 -0.92 21.18 -24.83
N LEU A 782 0.36 20.83 -24.96
CA LEU A 782 1.49 21.71 -24.69
C LEU A 782 2.16 22.16 -26.00
N SER A 783 2.47 23.47 -26.12
CA SER A 783 3.39 23.93 -27.14
C SER A 783 4.80 23.35 -26.89
N PRO A 784 5.64 23.14 -27.94
CA PRO A 784 6.99 22.61 -27.76
C PRO A 784 7.85 23.41 -26.77
N ARG A 785 7.64 24.72 -26.72
CA ARG A 785 8.33 25.62 -25.80
C ARG A 785 7.91 25.35 -24.36
N LEU A 786 6.61 25.27 -24.12
CA LEU A 786 6.06 25.03 -22.77
C LEU A 786 6.43 23.62 -22.29
N ALA A 787 6.35 22.60 -23.15
CA ALA A 787 6.76 21.23 -22.83
C ALA A 787 8.22 21.19 -22.35
N THR A 788 9.13 21.91 -23.02
CA THR A 788 10.54 22.02 -22.58
C THR A 788 10.67 22.74 -21.23
N GLN A 789 9.89 23.78 -20.98
CA GLN A 789 9.92 24.52 -19.71
C GLN A 789 9.36 23.71 -18.54
N LEU A 790 8.40 22.84 -18.82
CA LEU A 790 7.78 21.92 -17.83
C LEU A 790 8.55 20.59 -17.69
N GLU A 791 9.59 20.39 -18.47
CA GLU A 791 10.31 19.09 -18.55
C GLU A 791 9.39 17.90 -18.88
N LEU A 792 8.33 18.16 -19.65
CA LEU A 792 7.34 17.18 -20.07
C LEU A 792 7.52 16.79 -21.54
N PRO A 793 7.05 15.60 -21.96
CA PRO A 793 7.00 15.22 -23.36
C PRO A 793 6.15 16.24 -24.16
N SER A 794 6.61 16.63 -25.34
CA SER A 794 5.79 17.39 -26.27
C SER A 794 4.66 16.51 -26.80
N GLY A 795 3.41 16.95 -26.65
CA GLY A 795 2.25 16.17 -27.10
C GLY A 795 0.96 16.51 -26.39
N GLN A 796 0.09 15.54 -26.39
CA GLN A 796 -1.22 15.61 -25.78
C GLN A 796 -1.36 14.54 -24.71
N GLN A 797 -1.94 14.91 -23.58
CA GLN A 797 -2.27 13.97 -22.51
C GLN A 797 -3.78 13.95 -22.29
N HIS A 798 -4.37 12.77 -22.32
CA HIS A 798 -5.79 12.56 -22.11
C HIS A 798 -6.06 12.19 -20.64
N GLY A 799 -7.06 12.83 -20.05
CA GLY A 799 -7.43 12.55 -18.66
C GLY A 799 -8.71 13.22 -18.23
N VAL A 800 -9.01 13.17 -16.96
CA VAL A 800 -10.21 13.77 -16.36
C VAL A 800 -9.89 14.35 -14.99
N PHE A 801 -10.54 15.46 -14.63
CA PHE A 801 -10.46 16.04 -13.28
C PHE A 801 -11.57 15.51 -12.36
N ASP A 802 -12.67 15.01 -12.91
CA ASP A 802 -13.79 14.51 -12.12
C ASP A 802 -13.46 13.12 -11.56
N PRO A 803 -13.42 12.93 -10.22
CA PRO A 803 -13.07 11.65 -9.60
C PRO A 803 -14.07 10.56 -9.90
N GLN A 804 -15.36 10.86 -10.11
CA GLN A 804 -16.37 9.87 -10.47
C GLN A 804 -16.14 9.33 -11.88
N VAL A 805 -15.89 10.23 -12.83
CA VAL A 805 -15.53 9.84 -14.20
C VAL A 805 -14.22 9.07 -14.23
N ALA A 806 -13.23 9.50 -13.42
CA ALA A 806 -11.96 8.79 -13.28
C ALA A 806 -12.15 7.34 -12.80
N LEU A 807 -13.05 7.09 -11.87
CA LEU A 807 -13.35 5.74 -11.37
C LEU A 807 -13.97 4.84 -12.45
N GLU A 808 -14.80 5.41 -13.34
CA GLU A 808 -15.46 4.67 -14.41
C GLU A 808 -14.58 4.44 -15.66
N ARG A 809 -13.63 5.36 -15.91
CA ARG A 809 -12.77 5.42 -17.11
C ARG A 809 -11.31 5.20 -16.74
N GLU A 810 -10.93 3.95 -16.45
CA GLU A 810 -9.54 3.59 -16.12
C GLU A 810 -8.54 3.83 -17.26
N ASP A 811 -9.03 4.02 -18.48
CA ASP A 811 -8.25 4.32 -19.69
C ASP A 811 -7.78 5.79 -19.78
N LEU A 812 -8.36 6.69 -18.97
CA LEU A 812 -8.01 8.09 -18.89
C LEU A 812 -7.16 8.38 -17.65
N ASP A 813 -6.21 9.28 -17.76
CA ASP A 813 -5.44 9.75 -16.59
C ASP A 813 -6.32 10.53 -15.62
N PHE A 814 -6.04 10.41 -14.32
CA PHE A 814 -6.66 11.24 -13.32
C PHE A 814 -5.82 12.48 -13.07
N PHE A 815 -6.33 13.65 -13.48
CA PHE A 815 -5.70 14.94 -13.29
C PHE A 815 -5.99 15.50 -11.90
N ALA A 816 -5.22 15.03 -10.93
CA ALA A 816 -5.27 15.46 -9.55
C ALA A 816 -3.88 15.95 -9.10
N LEU A 817 -3.76 16.56 -7.93
CA LEU A 817 -2.46 16.87 -7.32
C LEU A 817 -1.68 15.55 -7.08
N GLY A 818 -0.42 15.54 -7.48
CA GLY A 818 0.42 14.34 -7.57
C GLY A 818 0.39 13.67 -8.94
N ASN A 819 -0.36 14.18 -9.91
CA ASN A 819 -0.21 13.83 -11.31
C ASN A 819 0.93 14.64 -11.93
N HIS A 820 1.85 13.98 -12.61
CA HIS A 820 3.08 14.59 -13.14
C HIS A 820 2.81 15.81 -14.05
N TRP A 821 1.76 15.78 -14.87
CA TRP A 821 1.40 16.90 -15.74
C TRP A 821 0.80 18.08 -14.96
N VAL A 822 -0.05 17.79 -13.99
CA VAL A 822 -0.67 18.81 -13.13
C VAL A 822 0.38 19.45 -12.24
N ASP A 823 1.23 18.64 -11.60
CA ASP A 823 2.26 19.14 -10.70
C ASP A 823 3.28 20.03 -11.45
N ALA A 824 3.68 19.64 -12.66
CA ALA A 824 4.57 20.45 -13.47
C ALA A 824 3.98 21.84 -13.79
N VAL A 825 2.67 21.92 -14.06
CA VAL A 825 1.97 23.20 -14.26
C VAL A 825 1.92 24.02 -12.97
N VAL A 826 1.61 23.37 -11.82
CA VAL A 826 1.58 24.03 -10.51
C VAL A 826 2.96 24.56 -10.13
N GLU A 827 4.00 23.75 -10.32
CA GLU A 827 5.39 24.14 -10.02
C GLU A 827 5.84 25.31 -10.90
N HIS A 828 5.52 25.25 -12.19
CA HIS A 828 5.88 26.31 -13.12
C HIS A 828 5.17 27.63 -12.78
N ALA A 829 3.89 27.58 -12.44
CA ALA A 829 3.12 28.78 -12.05
C ALA A 829 3.60 29.35 -10.71
N GLY A 830 3.96 28.49 -9.76
CA GLY A 830 4.49 28.86 -8.43
C GLY A 830 6.00 29.13 -8.39
N ASN A 831 6.66 29.31 -9.55
CA ASN A 831 8.10 29.52 -9.59
C ASN A 831 8.49 30.79 -8.80
N GLU A 832 9.52 30.66 -7.97
CA GLU A 832 10.03 31.73 -7.11
C GLU A 832 10.51 33.00 -7.87
N ASN A 833 10.75 32.93 -9.16
CA ASN A 833 11.15 34.08 -9.98
C ASN A 833 9.98 34.97 -10.44
N ARG A 834 8.73 34.63 -10.05
CA ARG A 834 7.54 35.37 -10.44
C ARG A 834 7.26 36.53 -9.46
N SER A 835 6.41 37.48 -9.88
CA SER A 835 6.07 38.65 -9.06
C SER A 835 5.31 38.23 -7.79
N THR A 836 5.74 38.77 -6.66
CA THR A 836 5.11 38.59 -5.34
C THR A 836 4.35 39.84 -4.90
N ALA A 837 4.34 40.89 -5.70
CA ALA A 837 3.61 42.13 -5.42
C ALA A 837 2.90 42.63 -6.67
N THR A 838 1.75 43.27 -6.50
CA THR A 838 0.99 43.87 -7.62
C THR A 838 -0.04 44.89 -7.12
N VAL A 839 -0.55 45.69 -8.06
CA VAL A 839 -1.74 46.52 -7.87
C VAL A 839 -2.78 46.11 -8.90
N TYR A 840 -3.96 45.70 -8.44
CA TYR A 840 -5.01 45.21 -9.36
C TYR A 840 -6.40 45.75 -8.96
N SER A 841 -7.27 45.87 -9.96
CA SER A 841 -8.66 46.27 -9.77
C SER A 841 -9.62 45.09 -9.83
N VAL A 842 -10.65 45.13 -9.00
CA VAL A 842 -11.69 44.09 -8.91
C VAL A 842 -13.06 44.71 -9.11
N PRO A 843 -13.94 44.15 -9.94
CA PRO A 843 -15.33 44.56 -10.04
C PRO A 843 -16.05 44.45 -8.68
N GLY A 844 -16.63 45.54 -8.21
CA GLY A 844 -17.27 45.56 -6.87
C GLY A 844 -16.29 45.58 -5.69
N GLY A 845 -15.03 45.82 -5.93
CA GLY A 845 -13.99 45.95 -4.91
C GLY A 845 -14.12 47.18 -4.02
N PRO A 846 -13.16 47.42 -3.10
CA PRO A 846 -13.19 48.49 -2.12
C PRO A 846 -13.17 49.87 -2.83
N ALA A 847 -13.97 50.84 -2.32
CA ALA A 847 -14.06 52.19 -2.83
C ALA A 847 -12.73 52.96 -2.69
N LEU A 848 -11.87 52.56 -1.76
CA LEU A 848 -10.51 53.09 -1.54
C LEU A 848 -9.50 51.94 -1.66
N PRO A 849 -8.26 52.23 -2.11
CA PRO A 849 -7.23 51.23 -2.18
C PRO A 849 -7.05 50.50 -0.83
N GLN A 850 -7.07 49.17 -0.85
CA GLN A 850 -6.91 48.36 0.34
C GLN A 850 -5.66 47.48 0.22
N LEU A 851 -4.83 47.45 1.27
CA LEU A 851 -3.68 46.57 1.32
C LEU A 851 -4.13 45.15 1.71
N GLU A 852 -3.82 44.19 0.85
CA GLU A 852 -4.00 42.78 1.09
C GLU A 852 -2.63 42.08 1.17
N ILE A 853 -2.36 41.36 2.24
CA ILE A 853 -1.13 40.59 2.39
C ILE A 853 -1.50 39.13 2.72
N ILE A 854 -0.85 38.18 2.01
CA ILE A 854 -1.04 36.77 2.24
C ILE A 854 0.19 36.25 3.00
N TYR A 855 -0.06 35.65 4.14
CA TYR A 855 0.95 35.02 4.99
C TYR A 855 0.73 33.51 5.07
N GLU A 856 1.80 32.75 5.05
CA GLU A 856 1.81 31.35 5.43
C GLU A 856 2.52 31.21 6.77
N PHE A 857 1.86 30.58 7.71
CA PHE A 857 2.49 30.01 8.90
C PHE A 857 2.71 28.52 8.67
N ARG A 858 3.90 28.07 8.93
CA ARG A 858 4.24 26.65 8.82
C ARG A 858 5.14 26.23 9.96
N SER A 859 4.98 24.99 10.41
CA SER A 859 5.95 24.34 11.27
C SER A 859 6.70 23.29 10.46
N SER A 860 8.02 23.25 10.65
CA SER A 860 8.84 22.11 10.22
C SER A 860 8.81 21.06 11.32
N GLY A 861 8.98 19.79 10.98
CA GLY A 861 9.00 18.69 11.94
C GLY A 861 8.20 17.50 11.45
N ARG A 862 8.00 16.51 12.30
CA ARG A 862 7.34 15.24 11.91
C ARG A 862 5.81 15.31 11.84
N ASN A 863 5.21 16.29 12.46
CA ASN A 863 3.78 16.60 12.29
C ASN A 863 3.63 18.04 11.82
N PRO A 864 3.94 18.30 10.54
CA PRO A 864 3.93 19.64 10.01
C PRO A 864 2.51 20.20 10.05
N ARG A 865 2.39 21.43 10.51
CA ARG A 865 1.15 22.20 10.49
C ARG A 865 1.33 23.42 9.63
N GLY A 866 0.28 23.80 8.93
CA GLY A 866 0.27 24.99 8.09
C GLY A 866 -1.07 25.72 8.18
N GLU A 867 -0.99 27.05 8.04
CA GLU A 867 -2.14 27.95 8.03
C GLU A 867 -1.83 29.07 7.05
N VAL A 868 -2.75 29.35 6.14
CA VAL A 868 -2.66 30.51 5.23
C VAL A 868 -3.61 31.57 5.72
N ILE A 869 -3.10 32.80 5.91
CA ILE A 869 -3.87 33.92 6.39
C ILE A 869 -3.86 35.01 5.37
N VAL A 870 -5.05 35.48 4.97
CA VAL A 870 -5.26 36.66 4.17
C VAL A 870 -5.59 37.81 5.13
N HIS A 871 -4.72 38.84 5.17
CA HIS A 871 -4.95 40.05 5.95
C HIS A 871 -5.26 41.21 5.05
N ARG A 872 -6.49 41.67 5.06
CA ARG A 872 -6.93 42.93 4.49
C ARG A 872 -6.87 44.00 5.59
N VAL A 873 -6.01 44.95 5.43
CA VAL A 873 -5.83 45.96 6.47
C VAL A 873 -7.12 46.76 6.70
N GLY A 874 -7.55 46.83 7.96
CA GLY A 874 -8.83 47.38 8.38
C GLY A 874 -9.93 46.33 8.61
N GLN A 875 -9.69 45.07 8.33
CA GLN A 875 -10.60 43.93 8.59
C GLN A 875 -10.01 42.98 9.62
N GLU A 876 -10.81 42.04 10.14
CA GLU A 876 -10.32 40.94 10.95
C GLU A 876 -9.45 40.00 10.12
N LEU A 877 -8.54 39.26 10.77
CA LEU A 877 -7.75 38.24 10.12
C LEU A 877 -8.63 37.12 9.62
N GLU A 878 -8.49 36.77 8.37
CA GLU A 878 -9.24 35.67 7.76
C GLU A 878 -8.29 34.50 7.48
N VAL A 879 -8.57 33.33 8.06
CA VAL A 879 -7.91 32.09 7.66
C VAL A 879 -8.47 31.71 6.29
N ALA A 880 -7.58 31.50 5.33
CA ALA A 880 -7.99 31.16 3.98
C ALA A 880 -8.44 29.69 3.91
N GLU A 881 -9.73 29.44 4.11
CA GLU A 881 -10.33 28.12 3.90
C GLU A 881 -10.41 27.76 2.40
N SER A 882 -10.45 28.75 1.51
CA SER A 882 -10.36 28.58 0.07
C SER A 882 -9.88 29.85 -0.61
N LEU A 883 -8.59 29.95 -0.84
CA LEU A 883 -8.00 31.06 -1.58
C LEU A 883 -8.40 31.02 -3.07
N LEU A 884 -8.55 29.81 -3.64
CA LEU A 884 -8.91 29.59 -5.04
C LEU A 884 -10.28 30.16 -5.43
N ARG A 885 -11.23 30.14 -4.49
CA ARG A 885 -12.59 30.69 -4.73
C ARG A 885 -12.72 32.18 -4.49
N LYS A 886 -11.78 32.77 -3.74
CA LYS A 886 -11.85 34.18 -3.28
C LYS A 886 -10.97 35.13 -4.05
N MET A 887 -9.97 34.63 -4.78
CA MET A 887 -9.12 35.48 -5.64
C MET A 887 -9.76 35.62 -7.03
N PRO A 888 -10.05 36.87 -7.47
CA PRO A 888 -10.34 37.09 -8.88
C PRO A 888 -9.05 36.79 -9.66
N VAL A 889 -9.08 35.73 -10.45
CA VAL A 889 -7.91 35.25 -11.20
C VAL A 889 -7.36 36.32 -12.17
N PHE A 890 -8.18 37.24 -12.61
CA PHE A 890 -7.85 38.21 -13.64
C PHE A 890 -8.37 39.63 -13.34
N GLY A 891 -7.89 40.17 -12.21
CA GLY A 891 -7.98 41.60 -12.01
C GLY A 891 -7.13 42.34 -13.08
N GLN A 892 -7.57 43.47 -13.57
CA GLN A 892 -6.71 44.28 -14.45
C GLN A 892 -5.62 44.92 -13.59
N SER A 893 -4.37 44.84 -14.06
CA SER A 893 -3.28 45.60 -13.45
C SER A 893 -3.59 47.11 -13.54
N VAL A 894 -3.46 47.78 -12.44
CA VAL A 894 -3.72 49.23 -12.31
C VAL A 894 -2.46 49.90 -11.79
N ARG A 895 -2.11 51.05 -12.37
CA ARG A 895 -1.04 51.89 -11.84
C ARG A 895 -1.60 52.80 -10.75
N LEU A 896 -0.97 52.81 -9.61
CA LEU A 896 -1.35 53.64 -8.48
C LEU A 896 -0.09 54.27 -7.87
N GLU A 897 -0.12 55.58 -7.57
CA GLU A 897 0.93 56.22 -6.79
C GLU A 897 0.95 55.65 -5.34
N CYS A 898 2.13 55.58 -4.75
CA CYS A 898 2.30 55.01 -3.41
C CYS A 898 1.48 55.80 -2.37
N PRO A 899 0.45 55.20 -1.77
CA PRO A 899 -0.35 55.92 -0.76
C PRO A 899 0.50 56.17 0.49
N ASP A 900 0.40 57.41 1.06
CA ASP A 900 1.13 57.77 2.29
C ASP A 900 0.91 56.82 3.48
N TRP A 901 -0.30 56.23 3.55
CA TRP A 901 -0.71 55.32 4.61
C TRP A 901 -0.11 53.88 4.44
N LEU A 902 0.45 53.52 3.29
CA LEU A 902 0.86 52.14 2.97
C LEU A 902 1.89 51.61 3.93
N ARG A 903 2.89 52.44 4.36
CA ARG A 903 3.92 52.04 5.31
C ARG A 903 3.35 51.76 6.69
N GLU A 904 2.42 52.59 7.17
CA GLU A 904 1.77 52.39 8.46
C GLU A 904 0.89 51.11 8.44
N ALA A 905 0.13 50.92 7.34
CA ALA A 905 -0.69 49.72 7.13
C ALA A 905 0.16 48.41 7.13
N THR A 906 1.29 48.44 6.42
CA THR A 906 2.22 47.31 6.40
C THR A 906 2.79 46.99 7.79
N SER A 907 3.22 48.00 8.52
CA SER A 907 3.73 47.87 9.88
C SER A 907 2.66 47.29 10.83
N THR A 908 1.44 47.74 10.69
CA THR A 908 0.29 47.27 11.47
C THR A 908 -0.01 45.80 11.15
N SER A 909 -0.01 45.43 9.88
CA SER A 909 -0.19 44.05 9.44
C SER A 909 0.90 43.15 10.00
N GLN A 910 2.14 43.53 9.87
CA GLN A 910 3.28 42.76 10.42
C GLN A 910 3.22 42.61 11.95
N ALA A 911 2.77 43.63 12.68
CA ALA A 911 2.58 43.54 14.13
C ALA A 911 1.53 42.50 14.51
N ARG A 912 0.37 42.50 13.87
CA ARG A 912 -0.70 41.51 14.04
C ARG A 912 -0.23 40.10 13.68
N MET A 913 0.55 39.96 12.61
CA MET A 913 1.10 38.64 12.21
C MET A 913 2.10 38.09 13.23
N ARG A 914 2.92 38.95 13.86
CA ARG A 914 3.82 38.54 14.94
C ARG A 914 3.02 37.99 16.15
N GLU A 915 1.92 38.63 16.50
CA GLU A 915 1.02 38.16 17.56
C GLU A 915 0.39 36.81 17.23
N ARG A 916 -0.16 36.65 15.99
CA ARG A 916 -0.72 35.37 15.54
C ARG A 916 0.35 34.29 15.44
N LEU A 917 1.55 34.58 14.96
CA LEU A 917 2.67 33.67 14.94
C LEU A 917 3.06 33.19 16.35
N ALA A 918 3.01 34.08 17.35
CA ALA A 918 3.28 33.69 18.74
C ALA A 918 2.22 32.69 19.24
N THR A 919 0.93 32.92 18.94
CA THR A 919 -0.15 31.98 19.27
C THR A 919 0.03 30.65 18.56
N PHE A 920 0.24 30.66 17.24
CA PHE A 920 0.53 29.47 16.44
C PHE A 920 1.75 28.70 16.97
N SER A 921 2.81 29.40 17.33
CA SER A 921 4.04 28.81 17.90
C SER A 921 3.77 28.11 19.23
N GLU A 922 2.93 28.68 20.09
CA GLU A 922 2.55 28.07 21.36
C GLU A 922 1.68 26.81 21.15
N GLU A 923 0.75 26.83 20.20
CA GLU A 923 -0.08 25.67 19.83
C GLU A 923 0.80 24.52 19.28
N VAL A 924 1.76 24.84 18.39
CA VAL A 924 2.70 23.88 17.82
C VAL A 924 3.61 23.32 18.92
N ARG A 925 4.15 24.19 19.78
CA ARG A 925 5.03 23.79 20.89
C ARG A 925 4.37 22.81 21.83
N LYS A 926 3.13 23.08 22.26
CA LYS A 926 2.38 22.20 23.16
C LYS A 926 2.14 20.83 22.57
N ALA A 927 1.75 20.80 21.28
CA ALA A 927 1.52 19.54 20.58
C ALA A 927 2.83 18.75 20.38
N ASP A 928 3.92 19.44 20.06
CA ASP A 928 5.23 18.82 19.82
C ASP A 928 5.88 18.31 21.11
N GLU A 929 5.73 19.00 22.24
CA GLU A 929 6.25 18.57 23.55
C GLU A 929 5.61 17.26 24.00
N ALA A 930 4.29 17.10 23.87
CA ALA A 930 3.58 15.88 24.22
C ALA A 930 4.05 14.69 23.38
N LEU A 931 4.15 14.87 22.05
CA LEU A 931 4.64 13.84 21.14
C LEU A 931 6.11 13.47 21.41
N ARG A 932 6.93 14.45 21.71
CA ARG A 932 8.35 14.27 22.01
C ARG A 932 8.59 13.47 23.30
N GLU A 933 7.81 13.74 24.33
CA GLU A 933 7.88 12.99 25.58
C GLU A 933 7.52 11.52 25.37
N GLU A 934 6.48 11.26 24.57
CA GLU A 934 6.09 9.90 24.20
C GLU A 934 7.20 9.18 23.42
N ASP A 935 7.84 9.87 22.49
CA ASP A 935 8.93 9.33 21.70
C ASP A 935 10.20 9.02 22.51
N LEU A 936 10.53 9.85 23.47
CA LEU A 936 11.64 9.59 24.36
C LEU A 936 11.38 8.35 25.21
N LYS A 937 10.18 8.23 25.78
CA LYS A 937 9.75 7.04 26.53
C LYS A 937 9.78 5.79 25.65
N ARG A 938 9.36 5.94 24.39
CA ARG A 938 9.39 4.85 23.40
C ARG A 938 10.83 4.43 23.07
N ASN A 939 11.72 5.37 22.79
CA ASN A 939 13.14 5.10 22.52
C ASN A 939 13.82 4.35 23.69
N GLU A 940 13.57 4.78 24.92
CA GLU A 940 14.07 4.11 26.12
C GLU A 940 13.54 2.66 26.22
N ARG A 941 12.25 2.45 26.05
CA ARG A 941 11.60 1.12 26.05
C ARG A 941 12.21 0.20 24.99
N ILE A 942 12.36 0.69 23.77
CA ILE A 942 12.96 -0.08 22.65
C ILE A 942 14.42 -0.43 22.95
N THR A 943 15.18 0.49 23.50
CA THR A 943 16.59 0.28 23.87
C THR A 943 16.73 -0.84 24.90
N VAL A 944 15.93 -0.81 25.97
CA VAL A 944 15.91 -1.84 27.00
C VAL A 944 15.55 -3.21 26.39
N TYR A 945 14.51 -3.25 25.56
CA TYR A 945 14.07 -4.47 24.89
C TYR A 945 15.14 -5.05 23.95
N ARG A 946 15.75 -4.22 23.09
CA ARG A 946 16.80 -4.67 22.16
C ARG A 946 18.02 -5.18 22.90
N ARG A 947 18.45 -4.48 23.96
CA ARG A 947 19.57 -4.90 24.80
C ARG A 947 19.33 -6.28 25.39
N GLN A 948 18.19 -6.51 26.07
CA GLN A 948 17.84 -7.79 26.65
C GLN A 948 17.83 -8.90 25.60
N ARG A 949 17.23 -8.65 24.47
CA ARG A 949 17.14 -9.60 23.37
C ARG A 949 18.50 -10.02 22.81
N PHE A 950 19.44 -9.08 22.64
CA PHE A 950 20.78 -9.43 22.18
C PHE A 950 21.58 -10.17 23.26
N VAL A 951 21.40 -9.83 24.53
CA VAL A 951 21.99 -10.60 25.65
C VAL A 951 21.50 -12.04 25.61
N ASP A 952 20.18 -12.27 25.53
CA ASP A 952 19.59 -13.61 25.47
C ASP A 952 20.13 -14.43 24.27
N ARG A 953 20.25 -13.80 23.08
CA ARG A 953 20.79 -14.44 21.88
C ARG A 953 22.28 -14.78 22.01
N ILE A 954 23.06 -13.89 22.60
CA ILE A 954 24.50 -14.12 22.87
C ILE A 954 24.66 -15.30 23.82
N GLU A 955 23.88 -15.36 24.91
CA GLU A 955 23.88 -16.49 25.84
C GLU A 955 23.51 -17.81 25.16
N GLU A 956 22.49 -17.79 24.29
CA GLU A 956 22.12 -18.96 23.48
C GLU A 956 23.24 -19.40 22.54
N HIS A 957 23.92 -18.47 21.88
CA HIS A 957 25.05 -18.79 21.02
C HIS A 957 26.20 -19.39 21.80
N LEU A 958 26.54 -18.83 22.96
CA LEU A 958 27.60 -19.31 23.83
C LEU A 958 27.28 -20.71 24.37
N ALA A 959 26.07 -20.95 24.86
CA ALA A 959 25.63 -22.25 25.36
C ALA A 959 25.68 -23.32 24.26
N TRP A 960 25.21 -23.01 23.04
CA TRP A 960 25.26 -23.93 21.91
C TRP A 960 26.69 -24.24 21.47
N ILE A 961 27.56 -23.21 21.38
CA ILE A 961 28.99 -23.38 21.03
C ILE A 961 29.68 -24.28 22.04
N ALA A 962 29.50 -24.03 23.34
CA ALA A 962 30.07 -24.84 24.40
C ALA A 962 29.61 -26.33 24.34
N GLN A 963 28.31 -26.57 24.08
CA GLN A 963 27.75 -27.90 23.90
C GLN A 963 28.36 -28.62 22.68
N VAL A 964 28.51 -27.93 21.54
CA VAL A 964 29.05 -28.52 20.31
C VAL A 964 30.57 -28.76 20.42
N GLU A 965 31.30 -27.90 21.10
CA GLU A 965 32.72 -28.10 21.39
C GLU A 965 32.96 -29.30 22.33
N ALA A 966 32.07 -29.51 23.29
CA ALA A 966 32.17 -30.63 24.25
C ALA A 966 31.75 -31.96 23.68
N SER A 967 30.64 -32.05 22.92
CA SER A 967 30.01 -33.30 22.52
C SER A 967 29.28 -33.26 21.17
N GLY A 968 29.64 -32.30 20.28
CA GLY A 968 28.94 -32.14 19.02
C GLY A 968 29.25 -33.19 17.96
N THR A 969 28.25 -33.50 17.11
CA THR A 969 28.39 -34.35 15.95
C THR A 969 29.20 -33.65 14.84
N ASP A 970 29.74 -34.40 13.86
CA ASP A 970 30.53 -33.86 12.76
C ASP A 970 29.75 -32.82 11.93
N ASN A 971 28.44 -33.00 11.77
CA ASN A 971 27.58 -32.02 11.09
C ASN A 971 27.43 -30.72 11.91
N GLN A 972 27.30 -30.82 13.23
CA GLN A 972 27.23 -29.65 14.10
C GLN A 972 28.56 -28.89 14.12
N LYS A 973 29.70 -29.58 14.09
CA LYS A 973 31.04 -28.97 14.01
C LYS A 973 31.28 -28.19 12.70
N LYS A 974 30.69 -28.63 11.58
CA LYS A 974 30.74 -27.91 10.29
C LYS A 974 30.02 -26.54 10.37
N ILE A 975 28.97 -26.42 11.20
CA ILE A 975 28.17 -25.19 11.37
C ILE A 975 28.81 -24.22 12.40
N LEU A 976 29.75 -24.70 13.22
CA LEU A 976 30.38 -23.94 14.30
C LEU A 976 31.01 -22.59 13.85
N PRO A 977 31.75 -22.50 12.72
CA PRO A 977 32.29 -21.21 12.27
C PRO A 977 31.19 -20.18 11.95
N ALA A 978 30.10 -20.61 11.30
CA ALA A 978 28.96 -19.73 10.98
C ALA A 978 28.26 -19.24 12.26
N ARG A 979 28.13 -20.11 13.27
CA ARG A 979 27.54 -19.75 14.57
C ARG A 979 28.41 -18.75 15.35
N LYS A 980 29.74 -18.93 15.32
CA LYS A 980 30.71 -17.98 15.91
C LYS A 980 30.66 -16.63 15.19
N GLY A 981 30.50 -16.63 13.86
CA GLY A 981 30.28 -15.39 13.09
C GLY A 981 29.01 -14.64 13.49
N ARG A 982 27.90 -15.36 13.72
CA ARG A 982 26.66 -14.77 14.23
C ARG A 982 26.82 -14.21 15.65
N LEU A 983 27.46 -14.94 16.53
CA LEU A 983 27.77 -14.48 17.89
C LEU A 983 28.51 -13.13 17.85
N LYS A 984 29.55 -13.03 17.02
CA LYS A 984 30.31 -11.78 16.86
C LYS A 984 29.42 -10.64 16.35
N LYS A 985 28.60 -10.90 15.32
CA LYS A 985 27.65 -9.89 14.80
C LYS A 985 26.68 -9.41 15.90
N ASP A 986 26.17 -10.30 16.75
CA ASP A 986 25.26 -9.94 17.83
C ASP A 986 25.97 -9.16 18.95
N GLN A 987 27.23 -9.50 19.25
CA GLN A 987 28.07 -8.73 20.19
C GLN A 987 28.33 -7.30 19.65
N ASP A 988 28.75 -7.19 18.38
CA ASP A 988 28.98 -5.89 17.73
C ASP A 988 27.69 -5.02 17.70
N ARG A 989 26.52 -5.65 17.55
CA ARG A 989 25.22 -4.95 17.63
C ARG A 989 24.88 -4.51 19.05
N LEU A 990 25.11 -5.37 20.04
CA LEU A 990 24.89 -5.02 21.46
C LEU A 990 25.72 -3.78 21.87
N ASP A 991 26.97 -3.73 21.44
CA ASP A 991 27.87 -2.62 21.73
C ASP A 991 27.44 -1.29 21.11
N ARG A 992 26.68 -1.34 20.01
CA ARG A 992 26.17 -0.16 19.30
C ARG A 992 24.82 0.37 19.84
N ILE A 993 24.04 -0.47 20.52
CA ILE A 993 22.66 -0.11 20.94
C ILE A 993 22.62 1.23 21.68
N ASP A 994 23.51 1.46 22.62
CA ASP A 994 23.50 2.69 23.42
C ASP A 994 23.87 3.91 22.58
N THR A 995 24.81 3.73 21.66
CA THR A 995 25.22 4.81 20.74
C THR A 995 24.08 5.14 19.76
N GLU A 996 23.38 4.13 19.24
CA GLU A 996 22.24 4.30 18.37
C GLU A 996 21.05 4.93 19.10
N SER A 997 20.78 4.49 20.33
CA SER A 997 19.74 5.07 21.19
C SER A 997 20.00 6.54 21.51
N GLU A 998 21.23 6.90 21.82
CA GLU A 998 21.60 8.30 22.10
C GLU A 998 21.54 9.15 20.82
N ARG A 999 21.93 8.62 19.66
CA ARG A 999 21.74 9.30 18.37
C ARG A 999 20.26 9.55 18.07
N GLU A 1000 19.40 8.54 18.25
CA GLU A 1000 17.97 8.71 18.05
C GLU A 1000 17.39 9.70 19.07
N ARG A 1001 17.82 9.67 20.33
CA ARG A 1001 17.46 10.64 21.34
C ARG A 1001 17.83 12.06 20.93
N GLN A 1002 19.06 12.27 20.43
CA GLN A 1002 19.50 13.57 19.93
C GLN A 1002 18.69 14.01 18.71
N LYS A 1003 18.37 13.07 17.81
CA LYS A 1003 17.49 13.33 16.66
C LYS A 1003 16.08 13.73 17.10
N ILE A 1004 15.51 13.07 18.12
CA ILE A 1004 14.23 13.44 18.70
C ILE A 1004 14.26 14.87 19.26
N LEU A 1005 15.34 15.22 19.97
CA LEU A 1005 15.51 16.52 20.59
C LEU A 1005 15.78 17.62 19.54
N SER A 1006 16.56 17.33 18.50
CA SER A 1006 16.90 18.28 17.44
C SER A 1006 15.78 18.56 16.45
N GLN A 1007 14.84 17.63 16.29
CA GLN A 1007 13.66 17.75 15.42
C GLN A 1007 12.51 18.49 16.11
N ALA A 1008 12.81 19.50 16.89
CA ALA A 1008 11.79 20.41 17.39
C ALA A 1008 11.08 21.08 16.22
N SER A 1009 9.76 21.11 16.27
CA SER A 1009 8.98 21.87 15.31
C SER A 1009 9.32 23.34 15.42
N VAL A 1010 9.91 23.91 14.37
CA VAL A 1010 10.25 25.32 14.31
C VAL A 1010 9.14 26.05 13.54
N PRO A 1011 8.28 26.80 14.22
CA PRO A 1011 7.32 27.66 13.55
C PRO A 1011 8.00 28.78 12.80
N SER A 1012 7.54 29.04 11.59
CA SER A 1012 8.02 30.15 10.77
C SER A 1012 6.83 30.79 10.05
N SER A 1013 6.99 32.03 9.68
CA SER A 1013 6.05 32.73 8.82
C SER A 1013 6.76 33.18 7.55
N THR A 1014 6.06 33.08 6.43
CA THR A 1014 6.49 33.57 5.14
C THR A 1014 5.40 34.48 4.59
N THR A 1015 5.77 35.62 4.08
CA THR A 1015 4.86 36.45 3.31
C THR A 1015 4.89 35.98 1.88
N TRP A 1016 3.76 35.47 1.37
CA TRP A 1016 3.69 35.01 -0.01
C TRP A 1016 3.59 36.17 -0.98
N SER A 1017 2.76 37.15 -0.61
CA SER A 1017 2.46 38.26 -1.49
C SER A 1017 1.95 39.51 -0.75
N ALA A 1018 2.06 40.66 -1.41
CA ALA A 1018 1.44 41.89 -1.01
C ALA A 1018 0.79 42.57 -2.22
N ALA A 1019 -0.44 43.03 -2.09
CA ALA A 1019 -1.16 43.64 -3.18
C ALA A 1019 -1.95 44.86 -2.69
N LEU A 1020 -2.13 45.86 -3.59
CA LEU A 1020 -3.13 46.89 -3.42
C LEU A 1020 -4.34 46.52 -4.29
N VAL A 1021 -5.48 46.38 -3.65
CA VAL A 1021 -6.75 46.04 -4.29
C VAL A 1021 -7.58 47.31 -4.41
N VAL A 1022 -8.06 47.60 -5.61
CA VAL A 1022 -8.83 48.79 -5.92
C VAL A 1022 -10.19 48.35 -6.51
N GLY A 1023 -11.27 49.05 -6.19
CA GLY A 1023 -12.53 48.86 -6.87
C GLY A 1023 -12.50 49.44 -8.28
N GLN A 1024 -13.20 48.81 -9.22
CA GLN A 1024 -13.44 49.37 -10.57
C GLN A 1024 -14.47 50.45 -10.54
#